data_c44992030999c34dbec212c9f888aa3b
#
_entry.id   c44992030999c34dbec212c9f888aa3b
#
_cell.length_a   1.000
_cell.length_b   1.000
_cell.length_c   1.000
_cell.angle_alpha   90.00
_cell.angle_beta   90.00
_cell.angle_gamma   90.00
#
_symmetry.space_group_name_H-M   'P 1'
#
loop_
_entity.id
_entity.type
_entity.pdbx_description
1 polymer ?
#
loop_
_entity_poly.entity_id
_entity_poly.type
_entity_poly.pdbx_seq_one_letter_code
_entity_poly.pdbx_strand_id
1 'polypeptide(L)'
;MKNRFCRMGKTLLGAACLLSTFGVTYSCSDDYDLPDTKPSFLGQSIYDELNKAGNFKTVIRLIDDLGQTSVLSKTGSKTLFVAPDSAYTEYFRKTDPNFTSLDESYAKLSINQKRMLLNGSMINNAYVLEKLTTIEGPVKNLCLRQTSASSATDSIPYWNWQDLPDNQNKGQKDENGKTVNADMRFWDKLRNEAHGGIYMALDGTNPLLTHFLEAQMNEKKIKNSDISFILNLDGTPEAWDDSETAGTRSYFYDARVVKGKQDVTCLNGYYNVLDKVLVTPSNMAEVIRTNGDTKYFSAMLDRFSAPFFDRSLTDAYKLLNDIAADSVYKKIYIAERSSMTSLTQGPNKESLNDFPFLPFDPGWNQYTVNQSTKEQDMAAMFVPCDEAMANYFVHGGGKVMIERYGDMENNEANLLHNLYQIPLNVIQPLIKNLMKESFNESVPSKYLTIMNDAQDPMFAARQYPSVDAYKANFKKVLLANNGVVYVMKSVISPATYASVMAPVLYDKSTQVVNTVLHADDAYTTDKYTQAPLRKFYSTYLLAMQSSFSFFVPTDEGLKNFGYIDPVAMANTGVKAKHAYWTFEPASVTAKDGKYLAIKAQGYPYDPTKDLDPANTRAKSGYQSLANEDLGNNWAQSKKFMLCEMIDHHILVHDNDDQLGVRGERQYFLSRNGAPVHVKSKGNSAGVGMEVEGGLQIDLKNDDQPANDQNITVSKVYDMTRQTNEYGNGTTYYINRPMQASQNTVYGAMQKQEQFSSFFKLCNDLSSNIGSSMLETLFRTADMKTNADWRKERNKYYIFADNAASSSDNPGARITATQMKLVRFFNAYRYSVYVPNNEAIDKAVHEMHLPTVQSIQAYIDAHTDENKKLDSVAKIKAQAMVVTLVNFLKYHFADQSLFVDQCTATTECQSACSDEETGGFIRLTAEQTPGKLNIVDVTGNTVPVSSSLNNICTREFELNSVATSARYITNSSYVTLHSLGDKFLLFSSKVKGDFAKAWETVGEAKAFAKKYRIKN
;
A
#
# COMPACT_ATOMS: atom_id res chain seq x y z
N MET A 1 15.51 -32.43 39.95
CA MET A 1 14.14 -32.38 40.53
C MET A 1 13.08 -32.21 39.46
N LYS A 2 13.13 -32.95 38.35
CA LYS A 2 12.18 -32.82 37.21
C LYS A 2 11.58 -34.16 36.72
N ASN A 3 11.76 -35.26 37.45
CA ASN A 3 11.32 -36.60 36.99
C ASN A 3 10.38 -37.33 37.97
N ARG A 4 9.70 -36.62 38.88
CA ARG A 4 8.74 -37.27 39.81
C ARG A 4 7.26 -36.88 39.62
N PHE A 5 6.96 -35.92 38.73
CA PHE A 5 5.55 -35.48 38.49
C PHE A 5 4.83 -36.22 37.35
N CYS A 6 5.54 -37.02 36.55
CA CYS A 6 4.92 -37.67 35.37
C CYS A 6 4.40 -39.09 35.63
N ARG A 7 4.56 -39.63 36.86
CA ARG A 7 4.06 -40.98 37.23
C ARG A 7 2.76 -40.96 38.05
N MET A 8 2.33 -39.82 38.60
CA MET A 8 1.08 -39.76 39.37
C MET A 8 -0.16 -39.49 38.52
N GLY A 9 -0.01 -38.94 37.30
CA GLY A 9 -1.12 -38.65 36.41
C GLY A 9 -1.72 -39.85 35.66
N LYS A 10 -0.94 -40.93 35.53
CA LYS A 10 -1.45 -42.13 34.81
C LYS A 10 -2.19 -43.14 35.70
N THR A 11 -2.06 -43.03 37.00
CA THR A 11 -2.73 -43.93 37.96
C THR A 11 -4.11 -43.38 38.39
N LEU A 12 -4.32 -42.06 38.26
CA LEU A 12 -5.61 -41.46 38.54
C LEU A 12 -6.61 -41.59 37.35
N LEU A 13 -6.13 -41.65 36.11
CA LEU A 13 -7.03 -41.87 34.94
C LEU A 13 -7.50 -43.33 34.86
N GLY A 14 -6.71 -44.27 35.34
CA GLY A 14 -7.15 -45.70 35.41
C GLY A 14 -8.17 -45.98 36.47
N ALA A 15 -8.18 -45.24 37.57
CA ALA A 15 -9.14 -45.42 38.68
C ALA A 15 -10.51 -44.76 38.38
N ALA A 16 -10.54 -43.69 37.58
CA ALA A 16 -11.76 -43.05 37.17
C ALA A 16 -12.54 -43.87 36.12
N CYS A 17 -11.84 -44.62 35.25
CA CYS A 17 -12.51 -45.50 34.27
C CYS A 17 -13.02 -46.84 34.90
N LEU A 18 -12.48 -47.26 36.02
CA LEU A 18 -12.95 -48.49 36.71
C LEU A 18 -14.11 -48.20 37.69
N LEU A 19 -14.28 -46.96 38.11
CA LEU A 19 -15.42 -46.56 38.95
C LEU A 19 -16.67 -46.21 38.13
N SER A 20 -16.56 -45.98 36.81
CA SER A 20 -17.70 -45.73 35.95
C SER A 20 -18.36 -47.02 35.36
N THR A 21 -17.72 -48.17 35.56
CA THR A 21 -18.26 -49.49 35.05
C THR A 21 -18.95 -50.28 36.15
N PHE A 22 -18.89 -49.87 37.41
CA PHE A 22 -19.60 -50.58 38.50
C PHE A 22 -20.87 -49.85 38.98
N GLY A 23 -21.29 -48.78 38.35
CA GLY A 23 -22.49 -48.01 38.74
C GLY A 23 -23.77 -48.35 37.97
N VAL A 24 -23.84 -49.42 37.19
CA VAL A 24 -25.00 -49.71 36.30
C VAL A 24 -25.73 -50.99 36.62
N THR A 25 -25.57 -51.54 37.84
CA THR A 25 -26.43 -52.69 38.24
C THR A 25 -26.94 -52.54 39.66
N TYR A 26 -27.70 -51.51 39.91
CA TYR A 26 -28.74 -51.49 40.92
C TYR A 26 -29.96 -50.81 40.29
N SER A 27 -30.72 -51.63 39.60
CA SER A 27 -32.14 -51.30 39.37
C SER A 27 -32.83 -51.49 40.72
N CYS A 28 -33.02 -50.39 41.42
CA CYS A 28 -34.06 -50.36 42.42
C CYS A 28 -35.37 -50.24 41.68
N SER A 29 -36.12 -51.35 41.64
CA SER A 29 -37.56 -51.36 41.46
C SER A 29 -38.18 -50.80 42.71
N ASP A 30 -38.24 -49.51 42.85
CA ASP A 30 -39.18 -48.85 43.71
C ASP A 30 -40.25 -48.24 42.81
N ASP A 31 -41.43 -48.81 42.86
CA ASP A 31 -42.64 -48.23 42.31
C ASP A 31 -42.95 -46.93 43.14
N TYR A 32 -42.20 -45.87 42.76
CA TYR A 32 -42.61 -44.50 43.04
C TYR A 32 -43.60 -44.13 41.95
N ASP A 33 -44.86 -44.42 42.19
CA ASP A 33 -46.05 -43.77 41.59
C ASP A 33 -45.99 -42.26 41.94
N LEU A 34 -44.97 -41.55 41.41
CA LEU A 34 -45.08 -40.11 41.28
C LEU A 34 -46.21 -39.88 40.28
N PRO A 35 -47.24 -39.16 40.60
CA PRO A 35 -48.25 -38.79 39.66
C PRO A 35 -47.55 -38.08 38.51
N ASP A 36 -47.76 -38.62 37.31
CA ASP A 36 -47.17 -38.15 36.03
C ASP A 36 -47.74 -36.75 35.67
N THR A 37 -47.59 -35.81 36.63
CA THR A 37 -48.01 -34.40 36.52
C THR A 37 -46.97 -33.67 35.71
N LYS A 38 -46.97 -33.99 34.38
CA LYS A 38 -46.26 -33.14 33.45
C LYS A 38 -46.73 -31.70 33.67
N PRO A 39 -45.84 -30.72 33.90
CA PRO A 39 -46.24 -29.35 34.01
C PRO A 39 -47.10 -28.95 32.82
N SER A 40 -48.30 -28.41 33.07
CA SER A 40 -49.27 -28.10 32.02
C SER A 40 -48.77 -27.11 30.94
N PHE A 41 -47.71 -26.37 31.25
CA PHE A 41 -47.06 -25.46 30.31
C PHE A 41 -46.13 -26.12 29.28
N LEU A 42 -45.76 -27.38 29.46
CA LEU A 42 -44.86 -28.08 28.53
C LEU A 42 -45.56 -28.61 27.26
N GLY A 43 -46.85 -28.63 27.25
CA GLY A 43 -47.64 -29.12 26.11
C GLY A 43 -47.41 -30.62 25.81
N GLN A 44 -47.63 -30.97 24.57
CA GLN A 44 -47.34 -32.31 24.02
C GLN A 44 -45.92 -32.37 23.42
N SER A 45 -45.57 -33.52 22.85
CA SER A 45 -44.26 -33.61 22.11
C SER A 45 -44.28 -32.75 20.85
N ILE A 46 -43.11 -32.44 20.32
CA ILE A 46 -43.00 -31.72 19.04
C ILE A 46 -43.82 -32.42 17.94
N TYR A 47 -43.69 -33.74 17.83
CA TYR A 47 -44.42 -34.52 16.85
C TYR A 47 -45.94 -34.40 16.98
N ASP A 48 -46.45 -34.53 18.21
CA ASP A 48 -47.90 -34.44 18.52
C ASP A 48 -48.46 -33.04 18.27
N GLU A 49 -47.72 -32.00 18.66
CA GLU A 49 -48.15 -30.62 18.41
C GLU A 49 -48.18 -30.26 16.91
N LEU A 50 -47.19 -30.69 16.14
CA LEU A 50 -47.17 -30.50 14.67
C LEU A 50 -48.29 -31.28 14.00
N ASN A 51 -48.56 -32.53 14.44
CA ASN A 51 -49.65 -33.33 13.90
C ASN A 51 -51.02 -32.72 14.21
N LYS A 52 -51.22 -32.25 15.43
CA LYS A 52 -52.42 -31.54 15.88
C LYS A 52 -52.68 -30.24 15.10
N ALA A 53 -51.63 -29.53 14.75
CA ALA A 53 -51.75 -28.28 13.97
C ALA A 53 -52.29 -28.50 12.56
N GLY A 54 -52.07 -29.67 11.96
CA GLY A 54 -52.71 -30.13 10.73
C GLY A 54 -52.17 -29.56 9.42
N ASN A 55 -51.31 -28.53 9.47
CA ASN A 55 -50.73 -27.87 8.29
C ASN A 55 -49.22 -28.11 8.10
N PHE A 56 -48.68 -29.17 8.77
CA PHE A 56 -47.29 -29.60 8.71
C PHE A 56 -47.17 -31.07 8.24
N LYS A 57 -48.09 -31.52 7.39
CA LYS A 57 -48.15 -32.91 6.92
C LYS A 57 -46.86 -33.36 6.24
N THR A 58 -46.25 -32.45 5.50
CA THR A 58 -44.96 -32.72 4.84
C THR A 58 -43.84 -32.96 5.83
N VAL A 59 -43.76 -32.15 6.90
CA VAL A 59 -42.75 -32.32 7.96
C VAL A 59 -43.01 -33.63 8.73
N ILE A 60 -44.25 -33.93 9.10
CA ILE A 60 -44.63 -35.20 9.76
C ILE A 60 -44.19 -36.38 8.90
N ARG A 61 -44.49 -36.34 7.60
CA ARG A 61 -44.08 -37.37 6.65
C ARG A 61 -42.53 -37.52 6.53
N LEU A 62 -41.80 -36.42 6.61
CA LEU A 62 -40.31 -36.46 6.67
C LEU A 62 -39.85 -37.15 7.98
N ILE A 63 -40.47 -36.83 9.13
CA ILE A 63 -40.16 -37.45 10.42
C ILE A 63 -40.42 -38.95 10.36
N ASP A 64 -41.57 -39.37 9.83
CA ASP A 64 -41.95 -40.77 9.70
C ASP A 64 -41.08 -41.54 8.75
N ASP A 65 -40.89 -41.05 7.52
CA ASP A 65 -40.06 -41.68 6.49
C ASP A 65 -38.59 -41.90 6.92
N LEU A 66 -38.10 -41.04 7.80
CA LEU A 66 -36.73 -41.12 8.34
C LEU A 66 -36.64 -41.84 9.70
N GLY A 67 -37.75 -42.39 10.20
CA GLY A 67 -37.78 -43.13 11.46
C GLY A 67 -37.49 -42.30 12.72
N GLN A 68 -37.74 -41.00 12.65
CA GLN A 68 -37.48 -40.07 13.76
C GLN A 68 -38.69 -39.89 14.67
N THR A 69 -39.80 -40.54 14.41
CA THR A 69 -41.05 -40.43 15.16
C THR A 69 -40.88 -40.74 16.63
N SER A 70 -40.14 -41.80 17.00
CA SER A 70 -39.90 -42.13 18.42
C SER A 70 -39.06 -41.10 19.15
N VAL A 71 -38.13 -40.44 18.47
CA VAL A 71 -37.27 -39.43 19.02
C VAL A 71 -38.06 -38.12 19.26
N LEU A 72 -38.87 -37.72 18.27
CA LEU A 72 -39.63 -36.47 18.33
C LEU A 72 -40.97 -36.58 19.04
N SER A 73 -41.39 -37.78 19.37
CA SER A 73 -42.63 -38.02 20.17
C SER A 73 -42.39 -38.36 21.63
N LYS A 74 -41.21 -38.90 22.00
CA LYS A 74 -41.03 -39.45 23.36
C LYS A 74 -39.86 -38.82 24.14
N THR A 75 -38.72 -38.61 23.50
CA THR A 75 -37.50 -38.29 24.20
C THR A 75 -36.68 -37.23 23.46
N GLY A 76 -35.67 -36.73 24.15
CA GLY A 76 -34.68 -35.86 23.57
C GLY A 76 -34.92 -34.38 23.87
N SER A 77 -33.93 -33.58 23.60
CA SER A 77 -33.92 -32.12 23.69
C SER A 77 -33.62 -31.59 22.32
N LYS A 78 -34.62 -31.05 21.61
CA LYS A 78 -34.52 -30.63 20.22
C LYS A 78 -35.01 -29.22 20.00
N THR A 79 -34.41 -28.56 19.00
CA THR A 79 -34.99 -27.34 18.42
C THR A 79 -35.24 -27.65 16.93
N LEU A 80 -36.49 -27.48 16.49
CA LEU A 80 -36.88 -27.76 15.13
C LEU A 80 -37.40 -26.48 14.44
N PHE A 81 -36.95 -26.27 13.20
CA PHE A 81 -37.41 -25.18 12.33
C PHE A 81 -38.31 -25.77 11.25
N VAL A 82 -39.59 -25.44 11.28
CA VAL A 82 -40.62 -26.09 10.46
C VAL A 82 -41.29 -25.12 9.50
N ALA A 83 -41.49 -25.56 8.27
CA ALA A 83 -42.26 -24.80 7.30
C ALA A 83 -43.61 -25.46 7.05
N PRO A 84 -44.73 -24.69 6.87
CA PRO A 84 -46.04 -25.26 6.55
C PRO A 84 -46.11 -25.88 5.16
N ASP A 85 -47.12 -26.71 4.89
CA ASP A 85 -47.29 -27.38 3.60
C ASP A 85 -47.40 -26.39 2.42
N SER A 86 -47.91 -25.19 2.64
CA SER A 86 -47.94 -24.11 1.64
C SER A 86 -46.53 -23.68 1.20
N ALA A 87 -45.58 -23.56 2.17
CA ALA A 87 -44.17 -23.24 1.85
C ALA A 87 -43.47 -24.37 1.10
N TYR A 88 -43.77 -25.65 1.41
CA TYR A 88 -43.29 -26.78 0.61
C TYR A 88 -43.86 -26.79 -0.80
N THR A 89 -45.14 -26.40 -0.99
CA THR A 89 -45.71 -26.22 -2.32
C THR A 89 -44.94 -25.20 -3.15
N GLU A 90 -44.62 -24.05 -2.59
CA GLU A 90 -43.81 -23.01 -3.25
C GLU A 90 -42.36 -23.48 -3.52
N TYR A 91 -41.77 -24.21 -2.58
CA TYR A 91 -40.43 -24.78 -2.75
C TYR A 91 -40.41 -25.75 -3.95
N PHE A 92 -41.35 -26.68 -4.05
CA PHE A 92 -41.39 -27.61 -5.17
C PHE A 92 -41.75 -26.98 -6.51
N ARG A 93 -42.59 -25.93 -6.52
CA ARG A 93 -42.82 -25.14 -7.76
C ARG A 93 -41.53 -24.54 -8.32
N LYS A 94 -40.60 -24.17 -7.46
CA LYS A 94 -39.32 -23.58 -7.87
C LYS A 94 -38.25 -24.62 -8.21
N THR A 95 -38.29 -25.78 -7.57
CA THR A 95 -37.22 -26.78 -7.67
C THR A 95 -37.57 -28.00 -8.56
N ASP A 96 -38.85 -28.31 -8.77
CA ASP A 96 -39.33 -29.36 -9.65
C ASP A 96 -39.89 -28.75 -10.96
N PRO A 97 -39.15 -28.82 -12.08
CA PRO A 97 -39.64 -28.29 -13.37
C PRO A 97 -40.96 -28.89 -13.84
N ASN A 98 -41.30 -30.09 -13.34
CA ASN A 98 -42.51 -30.82 -13.66
C ASN A 98 -43.48 -30.86 -12.49
N PHE A 99 -43.57 -29.79 -11.72
CA PHE A 99 -44.44 -29.70 -10.56
C PHE A 99 -45.89 -29.86 -10.94
N THR A 100 -46.57 -30.85 -10.37
CA THR A 100 -48.01 -31.13 -10.54
C THR A 100 -48.73 -31.03 -9.19
N SER A 101 -48.18 -31.66 -8.16
CA SER A 101 -48.70 -31.62 -6.80
C SER A 101 -47.58 -31.76 -5.75
N LEU A 102 -47.87 -31.37 -4.51
CA LEU A 102 -46.97 -31.52 -3.38
C LEU A 102 -46.61 -33.00 -3.16
N ASP A 103 -47.57 -33.91 -3.22
CA ASP A 103 -47.35 -35.35 -2.98
C ASP A 103 -46.45 -36.00 -4.03
N GLU A 104 -46.65 -35.67 -5.30
CA GLU A 104 -45.84 -36.21 -6.42
C GLU A 104 -44.38 -35.69 -6.35
N SER A 105 -44.19 -34.39 -6.08
CA SER A 105 -42.83 -33.83 -5.94
C SER A 105 -42.14 -34.35 -4.68
N TYR A 106 -42.85 -34.52 -3.57
CA TYR A 106 -42.29 -35.16 -2.38
C TYR A 106 -41.86 -36.61 -2.65
N ALA A 107 -42.64 -37.37 -3.40
CA ALA A 107 -42.31 -38.77 -3.74
C ALA A 107 -41.04 -38.89 -4.61
N LYS A 108 -40.65 -37.84 -5.35
CA LYS A 108 -39.42 -37.80 -6.15
C LYS A 108 -38.18 -37.56 -5.29
N LEU A 109 -38.32 -37.10 -4.03
CA LEU A 109 -37.17 -36.85 -3.17
C LEU A 109 -36.41 -38.12 -2.83
N SER A 110 -35.08 -38.08 -3.04
CA SER A 110 -34.20 -39.15 -2.56
C SER A 110 -34.17 -39.18 -1.02
N ILE A 111 -33.74 -40.29 -0.47
CA ILE A 111 -33.57 -40.40 1.01
C ILE A 111 -32.60 -39.36 1.59
N ASN A 112 -31.55 -39.02 0.82
CA ASN A 112 -30.60 -38.00 1.21
C ASN A 112 -31.18 -36.57 1.22
N GLN A 113 -32.00 -36.24 0.18
CA GLN A 113 -32.72 -34.96 0.18
C GLN A 113 -33.70 -34.86 1.36
N LYS A 114 -34.41 -35.93 1.69
CA LYS A 114 -35.27 -35.98 2.89
C LYS A 114 -34.47 -35.78 4.19
N ARG A 115 -33.29 -36.45 4.29
CA ARG A 115 -32.38 -36.27 5.46
C ARG A 115 -31.90 -34.84 5.58
N MET A 116 -31.49 -34.20 4.49
CA MET A 116 -31.05 -32.82 4.50
C MET A 116 -32.15 -31.85 4.93
N LEU A 117 -33.36 -32.01 4.37
CA LEU A 117 -34.51 -31.17 4.73
C LEU A 117 -34.90 -31.28 6.22
N LEU A 118 -34.88 -32.48 6.80
CA LEU A 118 -35.21 -32.63 8.23
C LEU A 118 -34.03 -32.32 9.15
N ASN A 119 -32.89 -32.95 8.92
CA ASN A 119 -31.74 -32.81 9.82
C ASN A 119 -31.09 -31.43 9.71
N GLY A 120 -31.11 -30.79 8.53
CA GLY A 120 -30.63 -29.41 8.34
C GLY A 120 -31.48 -28.35 9.02
N SER A 121 -32.76 -28.70 9.35
CA SER A 121 -33.67 -27.83 10.10
C SER A 121 -33.83 -28.24 11.57
N MET A 122 -32.90 -29.05 12.10
CA MET A 122 -32.98 -29.54 13.50
C MET A 122 -31.65 -29.36 14.23
N ILE A 123 -31.71 -28.86 15.46
CA ILE A 123 -30.57 -28.78 16.39
C ILE A 123 -30.77 -29.78 17.51
N ASN A 124 -29.69 -30.49 17.91
CA ASN A 124 -29.72 -31.58 18.88
C ASN A 124 -29.80 -31.13 20.36
N ASN A 125 -30.16 -29.85 20.63
CA ASN A 125 -30.43 -29.30 21.93
C ASN A 125 -31.66 -28.40 21.88
N ALA A 126 -32.34 -28.27 23.02
CA ALA A 126 -33.48 -27.35 23.16
C ALA A 126 -32.97 -25.93 23.42
N TYR A 127 -33.09 -25.06 22.44
CA TYR A 127 -32.75 -23.65 22.52
C TYR A 127 -33.97 -22.79 22.19
N VAL A 128 -34.24 -21.78 23.00
CA VAL A 128 -35.03 -20.63 22.56
C VAL A 128 -34.18 -19.77 21.63
N LEU A 129 -34.81 -19.01 20.72
CA LEU A 129 -34.10 -18.26 19.69
C LEU A 129 -33.00 -17.35 20.26
N GLU A 130 -33.28 -16.67 21.37
CA GLU A 130 -32.31 -15.79 22.04
C GLU A 130 -31.03 -16.51 22.51
N LYS A 131 -31.07 -17.81 22.72
CA LYS A 131 -29.93 -18.63 23.16
C LYS A 131 -29.17 -19.26 22.02
N LEU A 132 -29.56 -19.05 20.78
CA LEU A 132 -28.82 -19.45 19.61
C LEU A 132 -27.53 -18.61 19.45
N THR A 133 -27.55 -17.38 19.93
CA THR A 133 -26.37 -16.48 19.94
C THR A 133 -25.85 -16.35 21.37
N THR A 134 -24.50 -16.48 21.50
CA THR A 134 -23.78 -16.21 22.75
C THR A 134 -22.86 -15.01 22.53
N ILE A 135 -23.24 -13.87 23.08
CA ILE A 135 -22.57 -12.59 22.88
C ILE A 135 -21.45 -12.39 23.90
N GLU A 136 -21.63 -12.94 25.09
CA GLU A 136 -20.70 -12.82 26.21
C GLU A 136 -19.99 -14.15 26.50
N GLY A 137 -18.77 -14.07 27.05
CA GLY A 137 -17.99 -15.22 27.45
C GLY A 137 -16.84 -15.57 26.49
N PRO A 138 -16.08 -16.64 26.79
CA PRO A 138 -14.89 -17.02 26.03
C PRO A 138 -15.21 -17.63 24.66
N VAL A 139 -16.41 -18.12 24.48
CA VAL A 139 -16.90 -18.69 23.21
C VAL A 139 -18.07 -17.84 22.73
N LYS A 140 -17.87 -17.16 21.62
CA LYS A 140 -18.88 -16.31 20.98
C LYS A 140 -19.51 -17.05 19.82
N ASN A 141 -20.78 -17.38 19.93
CA ASN A 141 -21.57 -17.97 18.86
C ASN A 141 -22.41 -16.87 18.21
N LEU A 142 -22.01 -16.40 17.06
CA LEU A 142 -22.64 -15.25 16.46
C LEU A 142 -23.78 -15.67 15.50
N CYS A 143 -23.48 -16.17 14.33
CA CYS A 143 -24.48 -16.41 13.29
C CYS A 143 -24.65 -17.87 12.89
N LEU A 144 -23.95 -18.79 13.53
CA LEU A 144 -23.93 -20.19 13.09
C LEU A 144 -24.23 -21.17 14.22
N ARG A 145 -25.03 -22.20 13.90
CA ARG A 145 -25.29 -23.33 14.79
C ARG A 145 -25.13 -24.67 14.07
N GLN A 146 -24.55 -25.64 14.74
CA GLN A 146 -24.47 -26.99 14.23
C GLN A 146 -25.86 -27.64 14.21
N THR A 147 -26.25 -28.18 13.05
CA THR A 147 -27.50 -28.92 12.87
C THR A 147 -27.33 -30.41 13.19
N SER A 148 -28.40 -31.16 13.09
CA SER A 148 -28.38 -32.62 13.16
C SER A 148 -27.92 -33.29 11.87
N ALA A 149 -27.74 -32.53 10.79
CA ALA A 149 -27.25 -33.04 9.51
C ALA A 149 -25.78 -33.46 9.60
N SER A 150 -25.39 -34.40 8.77
CA SER A 150 -24.02 -34.89 8.63
C SER A 150 -23.60 -34.81 7.19
N SER A 151 -22.35 -34.46 6.93
CA SER A 151 -21.77 -34.48 5.57
C SER A 151 -21.91 -35.86 4.87
N ALA A 152 -22.03 -36.94 5.64
CA ALA A 152 -22.28 -38.26 5.09
C ALA A 152 -23.72 -38.46 4.52
N THR A 153 -24.66 -37.56 4.83
CA THR A 153 -26.01 -37.55 4.29
C THR A 153 -26.12 -36.87 2.93
N ASP A 154 -25.12 -36.06 2.56
CA ASP A 154 -25.09 -35.39 1.27
C ASP A 154 -24.84 -36.39 0.15
N SER A 155 -25.35 -36.10 -1.06
CA SER A 155 -24.97 -36.81 -2.26
C SER A 155 -23.53 -36.42 -2.64
N ILE A 156 -22.57 -37.29 -2.31
CA ILE A 156 -21.16 -37.04 -2.64
C ILE A 156 -20.91 -37.33 -4.11
N PRO A 157 -20.51 -36.37 -4.96
CA PRO A 157 -20.29 -36.62 -6.39
C PRO A 157 -19.13 -37.60 -6.61
N TYR A 158 -19.31 -38.47 -7.60
CA TYR A 158 -18.25 -39.32 -8.11
C TYR A 158 -17.51 -38.61 -9.24
N TRP A 159 -16.21 -38.40 -9.05
CA TRP A 159 -15.31 -37.77 -10.03
C TRP A 159 -14.51 -38.86 -10.74
N ASN A 160 -14.60 -38.91 -12.05
CA ASN A 160 -13.70 -39.76 -12.84
C ASN A 160 -12.29 -39.18 -12.76
N TRP A 161 -11.28 -40.02 -12.94
CA TRP A 161 -9.89 -39.56 -12.86
C TRP A 161 -9.54 -38.45 -13.89
N GLN A 162 -10.23 -38.39 -15.02
CA GLN A 162 -10.10 -37.37 -16.05
C GLN A 162 -10.59 -36.00 -15.57
N ASP A 163 -11.55 -35.99 -14.65
CA ASP A 163 -12.18 -34.76 -14.12
C ASP A 163 -11.40 -34.17 -12.92
N LEU A 164 -10.42 -34.91 -12.40
CA LEU A 164 -9.56 -34.41 -11.31
C LEU A 164 -8.70 -33.29 -11.81
N PRO A 165 -8.44 -32.28 -10.95
CA PRO A 165 -7.56 -31.16 -11.28
C PRO A 165 -6.22 -31.63 -11.85
N ASP A 166 -5.80 -31.02 -12.96
CA ASP A 166 -4.53 -31.33 -13.62
C ASP A 166 -3.53 -30.21 -13.41
N ASN A 167 -2.27 -30.58 -13.23
CA ASN A 167 -1.19 -29.65 -13.09
C ASN A 167 -0.81 -29.04 -14.44
N GLN A 168 -1.38 -27.86 -14.73
CA GLN A 168 -1.16 -27.13 -15.98
C GLN A 168 0.28 -26.61 -16.14
N ASN A 169 1.05 -26.58 -15.05
CA ASN A 169 2.40 -25.99 -14.97
C ASN A 169 3.49 -27.04 -14.75
N LYS A 170 3.21 -28.28 -15.05
CA LYS A 170 4.13 -29.39 -14.84
C LYS A 170 5.44 -29.18 -15.60
N GLY A 171 6.54 -29.04 -14.83
CA GLY A 171 7.88 -28.91 -15.39
C GLY A 171 8.36 -27.48 -15.67
N GLN A 172 7.53 -26.45 -15.50
CA GLN A 172 8.04 -25.07 -15.52
C GLN A 172 9.05 -24.84 -14.39
N LYS A 173 10.09 -24.11 -14.71
CA LYS A 173 11.14 -23.76 -13.74
C LYS A 173 11.23 -22.25 -13.60
N ASP A 174 11.46 -21.79 -12.36
CA ASP A 174 11.76 -20.39 -12.10
C ASP A 174 13.18 -20.03 -12.57
N GLU A 175 13.55 -18.78 -12.43
CA GLU A 175 14.87 -18.24 -12.79
C GLU A 175 16.02 -18.94 -12.06
N ASN A 176 15.72 -19.61 -10.95
CA ASN A 176 16.67 -20.35 -10.12
C ASN A 176 16.71 -21.85 -10.46
N GLY A 177 15.94 -22.28 -11.48
CA GLY A 177 15.85 -23.69 -11.88
C GLY A 177 14.98 -24.57 -10.97
N LYS A 178 14.27 -23.99 -9.98
CA LYS A 178 13.29 -24.67 -9.13
C LYS A 178 11.99 -24.82 -9.91
N THR A 179 11.37 -26.00 -9.83
CA THR A 179 10.08 -26.23 -10.45
C THR A 179 9.04 -25.25 -9.86
N VAL A 180 8.52 -24.36 -10.69
CA VAL A 180 7.47 -23.40 -10.35
C VAL A 180 6.13 -24.12 -10.41
N ASN A 181 5.19 -23.72 -9.58
CA ASN A 181 3.81 -24.16 -9.63
C ASN A 181 3.57 -25.65 -9.43
N ALA A 182 4.21 -26.19 -8.41
CA ALA A 182 3.86 -27.51 -7.90
C ALA A 182 2.57 -27.47 -7.02
N ASP A 183 1.73 -26.46 -7.18
CA ASP A 183 0.50 -26.29 -6.39
C ASP A 183 -0.48 -27.46 -6.63
N MET A 184 -0.68 -27.86 -7.88
CA MET A 184 -1.55 -29.00 -8.22
C MET A 184 -0.89 -30.37 -7.98
N ARG A 185 0.31 -30.44 -7.46
CA ARG A 185 1.06 -31.69 -7.16
C ARG A 185 0.28 -32.66 -6.28
N PHE A 186 -0.59 -32.14 -5.41
CA PHE A 186 -1.39 -32.97 -4.52
C PHE A 186 -2.42 -33.82 -5.24
N TRP A 187 -2.85 -33.40 -6.43
CA TRP A 187 -3.78 -34.09 -7.28
C TRP A 187 -3.08 -35.09 -8.21
N ASP A 188 -1.81 -34.86 -8.55
CA ASP A 188 -1.06 -35.70 -9.50
C ASP A 188 -1.04 -37.18 -9.09
N LYS A 189 -0.79 -37.46 -7.80
CA LYS A 189 -0.75 -38.81 -7.30
C LYS A 189 -2.11 -39.52 -7.46
N LEU A 190 -3.17 -38.83 -7.02
CA LEU A 190 -4.52 -39.37 -7.08
C LEU A 190 -4.96 -39.58 -8.51
N ARG A 191 -4.66 -38.63 -9.40
CA ARG A 191 -4.95 -38.72 -10.83
C ARG A 191 -4.22 -39.90 -11.48
N ASN A 192 -3.00 -40.20 -11.10
CA ASN A 192 -2.22 -41.32 -11.63
C ASN A 192 -2.64 -42.70 -11.08
N GLU A 193 -3.14 -42.74 -9.84
CA GLU A 193 -3.50 -43.97 -9.14
C GLU A 193 -4.99 -44.35 -9.27
N ALA A 194 -5.86 -43.36 -9.46
CA ALA A 194 -7.32 -43.54 -9.47
C ALA A 194 -7.86 -43.94 -10.86
N HIS A 195 -7.62 -45.15 -11.27
CA HIS A 195 -8.08 -45.65 -12.60
C HIS A 195 -9.59 -45.71 -12.80
N GLY A 196 -10.39 -45.56 -11.75
CA GLY A 196 -11.87 -45.60 -11.84
C GLY A 196 -12.53 -44.27 -11.49
N GLY A 197 -11.92 -43.48 -10.62
CA GLY A 197 -12.50 -42.29 -10.02
C GLY A 197 -12.65 -42.41 -8.51
N ILE A 198 -13.12 -41.33 -7.88
CA ILE A 198 -13.28 -41.19 -6.44
C ILE A 198 -14.56 -40.45 -6.06
N TYR A 199 -15.06 -40.71 -4.86
CA TYR A 199 -16.10 -39.86 -4.27
C TYR A 199 -15.44 -38.62 -3.67
N MET A 200 -15.81 -37.42 -4.16
CA MET A 200 -15.23 -36.15 -3.73
C MET A 200 -16.24 -35.34 -2.92
N ALA A 201 -16.07 -35.32 -1.61
CA ALA A 201 -16.84 -34.44 -0.76
C ALA A 201 -16.37 -32.97 -0.93
N LEU A 202 -17.22 -32.16 -1.53
CA LEU A 202 -16.94 -30.75 -1.83
C LEU A 202 -17.24 -29.86 -0.63
N ASP A 203 -18.19 -30.29 0.21
CA ASP A 203 -18.45 -29.67 1.51
C ASP A 203 -18.05 -30.64 2.62
N GLY A 204 -16.97 -30.35 3.27
CA GLY A 204 -16.45 -31.21 4.34
C GLY A 204 -16.97 -30.85 5.72
N THR A 205 -17.79 -29.81 5.84
CA THR A 205 -18.43 -29.44 7.11
C THR A 205 -19.72 -30.19 7.33
N ASN A 206 -20.05 -30.45 8.60
CA ASN A 206 -21.46 -30.70 8.91
C ASN A 206 -22.22 -29.42 8.58
N PRO A 207 -23.34 -29.52 7.84
CA PRO A 207 -24.09 -28.34 7.45
C PRO A 207 -24.47 -27.51 8.68
N LEU A 208 -24.14 -26.22 8.64
CA LEU A 208 -24.43 -25.29 9.72
C LEU A 208 -25.71 -24.51 9.40
N LEU A 209 -26.47 -24.20 10.40
CA LEU A 209 -27.61 -23.32 10.33
C LEU A 209 -27.13 -21.88 10.49
N THR A 210 -27.22 -21.10 9.44
CA THR A 210 -26.95 -19.66 9.49
C THR A 210 -28.19 -18.92 10.01
N HIS A 211 -28.01 -18.07 11.01
CA HIS A 211 -29.08 -17.28 11.60
C HIS A 211 -28.70 -15.81 11.79
N PHE A 212 -29.67 -14.94 11.61
CA PHE A 212 -29.58 -13.51 11.84
C PHE A 212 -30.65 -13.12 12.85
N LEU A 213 -30.26 -12.93 14.11
CA LEU A 213 -31.16 -12.58 15.21
C LEU A 213 -31.09 -11.08 15.46
N GLU A 214 -32.24 -10.44 15.68
CA GLU A 214 -32.34 -8.99 15.85
C GLU A 214 -31.44 -8.45 16.97
N ALA A 215 -31.46 -9.06 18.14
CA ALA A 215 -30.63 -8.65 19.29
C ALA A 215 -29.15 -8.65 18.95
N GLN A 216 -28.68 -9.68 18.24
CA GLN A 216 -27.30 -9.80 17.77
C GLN A 216 -26.95 -8.72 16.73
N MET A 217 -27.85 -8.50 15.76
CA MET A 217 -27.61 -7.51 14.70
C MET A 217 -27.49 -6.10 15.30
N ASN A 218 -28.37 -5.76 16.25
CA ASN A 218 -28.35 -4.49 16.96
C ASN A 218 -27.06 -4.29 17.76
N GLU A 219 -26.61 -5.31 18.49
CA GLU A 219 -25.34 -5.24 19.23
C GLU A 219 -24.16 -5.03 18.31
N LYS A 220 -24.10 -5.73 17.19
CA LYS A 220 -23.03 -5.61 16.19
C LYS A 220 -23.20 -4.39 15.27
N LYS A 221 -24.23 -3.56 15.50
CA LYS A 221 -24.56 -2.38 14.67
C LYS A 221 -24.72 -2.72 13.18
N ILE A 222 -25.29 -3.87 12.90
CA ILE A 222 -25.66 -4.32 11.56
C ILE A 222 -27.07 -3.81 11.27
N LYS A 223 -27.24 -3.10 10.17
CA LYS A 223 -28.52 -2.50 9.80
C LYS A 223 -29.43 -3.49 9.07
N ASN A 224 -30.74 -3.26 9.12
CA ASN A 224 -31.71 -4.03 8.34
C ASN A 224 -31.41 -4.03 6.84
N SER A 225 -30.97 -2.88 6.33
CA SER A 225 -30.55 -2.75 4.93
C SER A 225 -29.33 -3.60 4.55
N ASP A 226 -28.49 -3.97 5.55
CA ASP A 226 -27.38 -4.88 5.31
C ASP A 226 -27.89 -6.32 5.15
N ILE A 227 -28.77 -6.74 6.05
CA ILE A 227 -29.37 -8.09 5.99
C ILE A 227 -30.24 -8.25 4.75
N SER A 228 -31.07 -7.24 4.42
CA SER A 228 -31.86 -7.26 3.18
C SER A 228 -31.00 -7.40 1.92
N PHE A 229 -29.85 -6.74 1.91
CA PHE A 229 -28.90 -6.83 0.79
C PHE A 229 -28.23 -8.23 0.73
N ILE A 230 -27.81 -8.77 1.89
CA ILE A 230 -27.20 -10.10 1.97
C ILE A 230 -28.17 -11.20 1.57
N LEU A 231 -29.43 -11.08 1.96
CA LEU A 231 -30.46 -12.09 1.67
C LEU A 231 -31.15 -11.89 0.32
N ASN A 232 -30.79 -10.88 -0.47
CA ASN A 232 -31.46 -10.51 -1.73
C ASN A 232 -32.98 -10.43 -1.59
N LEU A 233 -33.44 -9.77 -0.54
CA LEU A 233 -34.87 -9.59 -0.35
C LEU A 233 -35.39 -8.56 -1.36
N ASP A 234 -36.33 -8.97 -2.21
CA ASP A 234 -36.86 -8.16 -3.30
C ASP A 234 -37.49 -6.86 -2.80
N GLY A 235 -37.00 -5.75 -3.29
CA GLY A 235 -37.71 -4.51 -3.60
C GLY A 235 -37.92 -3.49 -2.51
N THR A 236 -38.16 -3.77 -1.30
CA THR A 236 -38.16 -2.83 -0.17
C THR A 236 -37.59 -3.53 1.02
N PRO A 237 -36.61 -2.92 1.71
CA PRO A 237 -36.37 -3.37 3.06
C PRO A 237 -37.73 -3.25 3.74
N GLU A 238 -38.43 -4.39 4.00
CA GLU A 238 -39.39 -4.36 5.08
C GLU A 238 -38.59 -3.84 6.25
N ALA A 239 -38.81 -2.57 6.52
CA ALA A 239 -38.27 -1.94 7.68
C ALA A 239 -38.60 -2.92 8.81
N TRP A 240 -37.61 -3.26 9.59
CA TRP A 240 -37.90 -3.82 10.88
C TRP A 240 -38.91 -2.84 11.45
N ASP A 241 -40.21 -3.21 11.47
CA ASP A 241 -41.24 -2.33 11.95
C ASP A 241 -40.99 -2.19 13.45
N ASP A 242 -40.63 -0.99 13.89
CA ASP A 242 -40.35 -0.71 15.32
C ASP A 242 -41.57 -0.96 16.22
N SER A 243 -42.73 -1.19 15.62
CA SER A 243 -43.97 -1.56 16.33
C SER A 243 -44.05 -3.05 16.71
N GLU A 244 -43.19 -3.93 16.19
CA GLU A 244 -43.21 -5.34 16.55
C GLU A 244 -42.39 -5.61 17.81
N THR A 245 -42.90 -6.40 18.72
CA THR A 245 -42.22 -6.84 19.95
C THR A 245 -40.88 -7.49 19.65
N ALA A 246 -39.84 -7.11 20.42
CA ALA A 246 -38.49 -7.67 20.30
C ALA A 246 -38.52 -9.21 20.25
N GLY A 247 -37.77 -9.79 19.35
CA GLY A 247 -37.56 -11.25 19.19
C GLY A 247 -38.31 -11.90 18.03
N THR A 248 -39.10 -11.17 17.23
CA THR A 248 -39.86 -11.75 16.11
C THR A 248 -39.16 -11.65 14.74
N ARG A 249 -38.02 -10.98 14.65
CA ARG A 249 -37.32 -10.67 13.40
C ARG A 249 -36.05 -11.49 13.26
N SER A 250 -36.24 -12.77 13.11
CA SER A 250 -35.11 -13.69 12.94
C SER A 250 -35.18 -14.36 11.57
N TYR A 251 -34.04 -14.40 10.89
CA TYR A 251 -33.89 -15.12 9.65
C TYR A 251 -32.97 -16.33 9.84
N PHE A 252 -33.36 -17.42 9.20
CA PHE A 252 -32.56 -18.63 9.06
C PHE A 252 -32.31 -18.84 7.56
N TYR A 253 -31.09 -18.61 7.10
CA TYR A 253 -30.80 -18.32 5.70
C TYR A 253 -31.74 -17.21 5.18
N ASP A 254 -32.55 -17.47 4.16
CA ASP A 254 -33.55 -16.54 3.63
C ASP A 254 -34.98 -16.79 4.14
N ALA A 255 -35.16 -17.73 5.08
CA ALA A 255 -36.46 -18.02 5.68
C ALA A 255 -36.65 -17.19 6.96
N ARG A 256 -37.81 -16.54 7.07
CA ARG A 256 -38.20 -15.71 8.24
C ARG A 256 -39.00 -16.50 9.22
N VAL A 257 -38.80 -16.27 10.51
CA VAL A 257 -39.67 -16.82 11.55
C VAL A 257 -41.03 -16.13 11.50
N VAL A 258 -42.10 -16.92 11.50
CA VAL A 258 -43.51 -16.42 11.47
C VAL A 258 -43.87 -15.78 12.82
N LYS A 259 -44.37 -14.54 12.79
CA LYS A 259 -44.76 -13.80 13.99
C LYS A 259 -45.68 -14.60 14.92
N GLY A 260 -45.32 -14.65 16.20
CA GLY A 260 -46.07 -15.36 17.25
C GLY A 260 -46.03 -16.88 17.14
N LYS A 261 -45.13 -17.41 16.31
CA LYS A 261 -44.86 -18.86 16.13
C LYS A 261 -43.42 -19.24 16.42
N GLN A 262 -42.69 -18.39 17.13
CA GLN A 262 -41.37 -18.67 17.68
C GLN A 262 -41.46 -19.38 19.02
N ASP A 263 -40.44 -20.17 19.34
CA ASP A 263 -40.22 -20.79 20.67
C ASP A 263 -41.43 -21.54 21.21
N VAL A 264 -42.16 -22.21 20.29
CA VAL A 264 -43.33 -23.01 20.73
C VAL A 264 -42.84 -24.14 21.61
N THR A 265 -43.18 -24.08 22.87
CA THR A 265 -42.69 -24.98 23.89
C THR A 265 -43.38 -26.34 23.81
N CYS A 266 -42.57 -27.43 23.75
CA CYS A 266 -43.02 -28.79 23.75
C CYS A 266 -42.34 -29.61 24.85
N LEU A 267 -42.88 -30.78 25.16
CA LEU A 267 -42.32 -31.68 26.15
C LEU A 267 -40.83 -31.99 25.94
N ASN A 268 -40.41 -32.10 24.70
CA ASN A 268 -39.08 -32.51 24.30
C ASN A 268 -38.31 -31.43 23.53
N GLY A 269 -38.66 -30.16 23.71
CA GLY A 269 -37.92 -29.03 23.15
C GLY A 269 -38.78 -27.90 22.62
N TYR A 270 -38.29 -27.29 21.54
CA TYR A 270 -38.94 -26.15 20.90
C TYR A 270 -39.09 -26.36 19.41
N TYR A 271 -40.14 -25.77 18.80
CA TYR A 271 -40.16 -25.57 17.37
C TYR A 271 -40.48 -24.12 17.02
N ASN A 272 -39.94 -23.72 15.88
CA ASN A 272 -40.11 -22.39 15.28
C ASN A 272 -40.72 -22.54 13.90
N VAL A 273 -41.76 -21.78 13.57
CA VAL A 273 -42.39 -21.83 12.27
C VAL A 273 -41.71 -20.83 11.32
N LEU A 274 -41.30 -21.30 10.15
CA LEU A 274 -40.71 -20.49 9.09
C LEU A 274 -41.70 -20.23 7.97
N ASP A 275 -41.55 -19.10 7.28
CA ASP A 275 -42.33 -18.73 6.09
C ASP A 275 -41.90 -19.49 4.81
N LYS A 276 -40.67 -20.05 4.80
CA LYS A 276 -40.11 -20.82 3.69
C LYS A 276 -39.50 -22.13 4.19
N VAL A 277 -39.34 -23.08 3.27
CA VAL A 277 -38.58 -24.32 3.53
C VAL A 277 -37.10 -23.98 3.71
N LEU A 278 -36.55 -24.43 4.82
CA LEU A 278 -35.13 -24.25 5.11
C LEU A 278 -34.29 -25.18 4.26
N VAL A 279 -33.51 -24.62 3.37
CA VAL A 279 -32.57 -25.34 2.51
C VAL A 279 -31.16 -24.88 2.82
N THR A 280 -30.33 -25.79 3.28
CA THR A 280 -28.92 -25.48 3.59
C THR A 280 -28.14 -25.22 2.30
N PRO A 281 -27.56 -24.04 2.07
CA PRO A 281 -26.69 -23.78 0.92
C PRO A 281 -25.36 -24.52 1.07
N SER A 282 -24.63 -24.63 -0.03
CA SER A 282 -23.25 -25.12 -0.02
C SER A 282 -22.29 -24.13 0.66
N ASN A 283 -21.05 -24.53 0.89
CA ASN A 283 -20.01 -23.64 1.40
C ASN A 283 -19.59 -22.57 0.37
N MET A 284 -18.84 -21.55 0.79
CA MET A 284 -18.42 -20.43 -0.06
C MET A 284 -17.64 -20.89 -1.30
N ALA A 285 -16.72 -21.85 -1.16
CA ALA A 285 -15.92 -22.32 -2.28
C ALA A 285 -16.79 -22.98 -3.36
N GLU A 286 -17.77 -23.79 -2.95
CA GLU A 286 -18.69 -24.46 -3.86
C GLU A 286 -19.68 -23.47 -4.50
N VAL A 287 -20.17 -22.51 -3.75
CA VAL A 287 -21.01 -21.41 -4.26
C VAL A 287 -20.27 -20.60 -5.33
N ILE A 288 -18.98 -20.31 -5.11
CA ILE A 288 -18.12 -19.63 -6.11
C ILE A 288 -17.93 -20.52 -7.35
N ARG A 289 -17.67 -21.81 -7.16
CA ARG A 289 -17.41 -22.76 -8.25
C ARG A 289 -18.64 -22.96 -9.14
N THR A 290 -19.82 -23.03 -8.55
CA THR A 290 -21.08 -23.32 -9.28
C THR A 290 -21.75 -22.07 -9.83
N ASN A 291 -21.32 -20.88 -9.41
CA ASN A 291 -21.79 -19.64 -10.00
C ASN A 291 -21.18 -19.44 -11.39
N GLY A 292 -21.97 -19.41 -12.43
CA GLY A 292 -21.53 -19.34 -13.83
C GLY A 292 -20.76 -18.06 -14.23
N ASP A 293 -20.46 -17.16 -13.29
CA ASP A 293 -19.89 -15.84 -13.52
C ASP A 293 -18.62 -15.57 -12.67
N THR A 294 -18.02 -16.61 -12.09
CA THR A 294 -16.83 -16.55 -11.24
C THR A 294 -15.82 -17.65 -11.58
N LYS A 295 -15.79 -18.06 -12.84
CA LYS A 295 -14.94 -19.14 -13.34
C LYS A 295 -13.45 -18.89 -13.14
N TYR A 296 -12.98 -17.68 -13.48
CA TYR A 296 -11.56 -17.35 -13.36
C TYR A 296 -11.11 -17.30 -11.90
N PHE A 297 -11.92 -16.69 -11.03
CA PHE A 297 -11.60 -16.64 -9.60
C PHE A 297 -11.63 -18.03 -8.96
N SER A 298 -12.65 -18.83 -9.29
CA SER A 298 -12.75 -20.24 -8.83
C SER A 298 -11.52 -21.06 -9.23
N ALA A 299 -11.07 -20.92 -10.47
CA ALA A 299 -9.87 -21.62 -10.96
C ALA A 299 -8.60 -21.23 -10.18
N MET A 300 -8.43 -19.94 -9.86
CA MET A 300 -7.31 -19.49 -9.02
C MET A 300 -7.42 -20.01 -7.59
N LEU A 301 -8.62 -19.97 -7.01
CA LEU A 301 -8.88 -20.45 -5.64
C LEU A 301 -8.61 -21.97 -5.53
N ASP A 302 -9.04 -22.76 -6.51
CA ASP A 302 -8.87 -24.21 -6.52
C ASP A 302 -7.42 -24.67 -6.55
N ARG A 303 -6.49 -23.82 -6.98
CA ARG A 303 -5.05 -24.10 -6.93
C ARG A 303 -4.51 -24.24 -5.49
N PHE A 304 -5.23 -23.72 -4.50
CA PHE A 304 -4.93 -23.92 -3.08
C PHE A 304 -5.55 -25.18 -2.48
N SER A 305 -6.29 -25.97 -3.27
CA SER A 305 -6.99 -27.14 -2.79
C SER A 305 -6.15 -28.43 -2.88
N ALA A 306 -6.46 -29.38 -2.01
CA ALA A 306 -5.88 -30.71 -2.02
C ALA A 306 -6.92 -31.78 -1.61
N PRO A 307 -6.81 -33.02 -2.14
CA PRO A 307 -7.69 -34.11 -1.78
C PRO A 307 -7.17 -34.87 -0.56
N PHE A 308 -7.93 -34.89 0.54
CA PHE A 308 -7.61 -35.63 1.76
C PHE A 308 -8.55 -36.81 1.93
N PHE A 309 -8.01 -38.02 2.01
CA PHE A 309 -8.80 -39.21 2.30
C PHE A 309 -9.41 -39.16 3.70
N ASP A 310 -10.71 -39.40 3.82
CA ASP A 310 -11.40 -39.45 5.10
C ASP A 310 -12.07 -40.84 5.30
N ARG A 311 -11.45 -41.63 6.16
CA ARG A 311 -11.93 -43.00 6.46
C ARG A 311 -13.29 -43.00 7.16
N SER A 312 -13.47 -42.10 8.14
CA SER A 312 -14.71 -42.04 8.91
C SER A 312 -15.90 -41.66 8.03
N LEU A 313 -15.67 -40.68 7.13
CA LEU A 313 -16.69 -40.27 6.18
C LEU A 313 -16.96 -41.38 5.15
N THR A 314 -15.92 -42.09 4.71
CA THR A 314 -16.07 -43.25 3.79
C THR A 314 -16.97 -44.33 4.42
N ASP A 315 -16.67 -44.74 5.66
CA ASP A 315 -17.41 -45.77 6.38
C ASP A 315 -18.86 -45.31 6.66
N ALA A 316 -19.07 -44.07 7.07
CA ALA A 316 -20.40 -43.51 7.27
C ALA A 316 -21.22 -43.37 6.00
N TYR A 317 -20.62 -42.95 4.90
CA TYR A 317 -21.28 -42.81 3.60
C TYR A 317 -21.69 -44.14 3.03
N LYS A 318 -20.83 -45.18 3.13
CA LYS A 318 -21.17 -46.57 2.77
C LYS A 318 -22.38 -47.08 3.54
N LEU A 319 -22.38 -46.91 4.85
CA LEU A 319 -23.45 -47.38 5.72
C LEU A 319 -24.80 -46.69 5.42
N LEU A 320 -24.77 -45.37 5.22
CA LEU A 320 -25.98 -44.56 5.06
C LEU A 320 -26.62 -44.71 3.65
N ASN A 321 -25.82 -45.04 2.64
CA ASN A 321 -26.26 -45.05 1.25
C ASN A 321 -26.26 -46.42 0.61
N ASP A 322 -25.91 -47.46 1.38
CA ASP A 322 -25.86 -48.88 0.92
C ASP A 322 -25.07 -49.03 -0.39
N ILE A 323 -23.91 -48.37 -0.46
CA ILE A 323 -23.05 -48.38 -1.64
C ILE A 323 -21.65 -48.90 -1.30
N ALA A 324 -21.01 -49.49 -2.29
CA ALA A 324 -19.61 -49.96 -2.20
C ALA A 324 -18.60 -48.85 -2.49
N ALA A 325 -18.74 -47.69 -1.88
CA ALA A 325 -17.78 -46.61 -2.05
C ALA A 325 -16.41 -47.06 -1.53
N ASP A 326 -15.40 -47.13 -2.40
CA ASP A 326 -14.08 -47.59 -2.02
C ASP A 326 -13.33 -46.53 -1.19
N SER A 327 -13.52 -45.27 -1.53
CA SER A 327 -12.89 -44.15 -0.83
C SER A 327 -13.60 -42.82 -1.04
N VAL A 328 -13.77 -42.07 0.02
CA VAL A 328 -14.27 -40.70 0.01
C VAL A 328 -13.14 -39.75 0.40
N TYR A 329 -12.89 -38.77 -0.44
CA TYR A 329 -11.91 -37.71 -0.22
C TYR A 329 -12.62 -36.42 0.10
N LYS A 330 -12.01 -35.59 0.92
CA LYS A 330 -12.41 -34.21 1.17
C LYS A 330 -11.54 -33.27 0.36
N LYS A 331 -12.15 -32.32 -0.35
CA LYS A 331 -11.46 -31.21 -0.98
C LYS A 331 -11.20 -30.14 0.09
N ILE A 332 -9.98 -30.04 0.55
CA ILE A 332 -9.57 -29.08 1.58
C ILE A 332 -8.68 -28.01 0.97
N TYR A 333 -8.93 -26.74 1.29
CA TYR A 333 -8.09 -25.64 0.92
C TYR A 333 -7.00 -25.45 1.99
N ILE A 334 -5.76 -25.32 1.53
CA ILE A 334 -4.60 -25.16 2.41
C ILE A 334 -4.59 -23.75 2.97
N ALA A 335 -4.87 -23.64 4.26
CA ALA A 335 -5.10 -22.38 4.93
C ALA A 335 -4.47 -22.37 6.34
N GLU A 336 -4.17 -21.16 6.86
CA GLU A 336 -3.69 -20.97 8.23
C GLU A 336 -4.71 -21.48 9.25
N ARG A 337 -6.00 -21.25 8.95
CA ARG A 337 -7.14 -21.77 9.70
C ARG A 337 -7.89 -22.79 8.85
N SER A 338 -7.71 -24.03 9.19
CA SER A 338 -8.32 -25.17 8.51
C SER A 338 -9.05 -26.04 9.56
N SER A 339 -9.91 -26.91 9.07
CA SER A 339 -10.54 -27.98 9.86
C SER A 339 -9.53 -28.92 10.53
N MET A 340 -8.30 -28.93 10.06
CA MET A 340 -7.20 -29.69 10.64
C MET A 340 -6.37 -28.80 11.57
N THR A 341 -6.10 -29.25 12.77
CA THR A 341 -5.45 -28.48 13.87
C THR A 341 -4.04 -27.97 13.55
N SER A 342 -3.37 -28.55 12.58
CA SER A 342 -2.15 -28.02 11.96
C SER A 342 -1.94 -28.70 10.63
N LEU A 343 -2.09 -27.97 9.53
CA LEU A 343 -1.67 -28.43 8.22
C LEU A 343 -0.15 -28.28 8.09
N THR A 344 0.61 -29.21 8.68
CA THR A 344 2.06 -29.25 8.52
C THR A 344 2.48 -30.12 7.34
N GLN A 345 1.56 -30.98 6.88
CA GLN A 345 1.80 -31.92 5.79
C GLN A 345 0.62 -31.96 4.84
N GLY A 346 0.92 -32.11 3.56
CA GLY A 346 -0.05 -32.37 2.52
C GLY A 346 -0.66 -33.79 2.60
N PRO A 347 -1.63 -34.12 1.74
CA PRO A 347 -2.36 -35.40 1.76
C PRO A 347 -1.46 -36.62 1.62
N ASN A 348 -0.33 -36.50 0.97
CA ASN A 348 0.67 -37.56 0.80
C ASN A 348 1.87 -37.44 1.75
N LYS A 349 1.72 -36.74 2.87
CA LYS A 349 2.77 -36.50 3.89
C LYS A 349 3.92 -35.60 3.41
N GLU A 350 3.78 -34.92 2.28
CA GLU A 350 4.75 -33.91 1.83
C GLU A 350 4.74 -32.68 2.72
N SER A 351 5.90 -32.02 2.83
CA SER A 351 6.02 -30.75 3.58
C SER A 351 5.27 -29.62 2.89
N LEU A 352 4.57 -28.80 3.66
CA LEU A 352 3.90 -27.59 3.21
C LEU A 352 4.67 -26.29 3.53
N ASN A 353 5.93 -26.39 3.99
CA ASN A 353 6.70 -25.22 4.44
C ASN A 353 6.85 -24.12 3.38
N ASP A 354 6.90 -24.50 2.09
CA ASP A 354 7.03 -23.56 0.97
C ASP A 354 5.69 -23.26 0.28
N PHE A 355 4.58 -23.73 0.84
CA PHE A 355 3.26 -23.53 0.23
C PHE A 355 2.60 -22.29 0.82
N PRO A 356 2.08 -21.36 0.00
CA PRO A 356 1.41 -20.18 0.50
C PRO A 356 0.00 -20.51 1.03
N PHE A 357 -0.27 -20.17 2.29
CA PHE A 357 -1.54 -20.45 2.93
C PHE A 357 -2.57 -19.33 2.68
N LEU A 358 -3.85 -19.74 2.50
CA LEU A 358 -4.98 -18.84 2.61
C LEU A 358 -5.23 -18.47 4.09
N PRO A 359 -5.93 -17.36 4.40
CA PRO A 359 -6.26 -17.01 5.79
C PRO A 359 -7.17 -18.06 6.47
N PHE A 360 -8.15 -18.55 5.75
CA PHE A 360 -9.06 -19.60 6.18
C PHE A 360 -9.46 -20.48 4.99
N ASP A 361 -9.98 -21.66 5.28
CA ASP A 361 -10.51 -22.60 4.27
C ASP A 361 -11.94 -22.20 3.90
N PRO A 362 -12.22 -21.75 2.64
CA PRO A 362 -13.56 -21.36 2.24
C PRO A 362 -14.51 -22.56 2.01
N GLY A 363 -13.99 -23.78 1.95
CA GLY A 363 -14.74 -25.05 1.91
C GLY A 363 -15.11 -25.58 3.28
N TRP A 364 -14.64 -24.94 4.35
CA TRP A 364 -14.85 -25.37 5.73
C TRP A 364 -15.14 -24.17 6.62
N ASN A 365 -15.76 -24.43 7.77
CA ASN A 365 -15.81 -23.43 8.79
C ASN A 365 -14.85 -23.73 9.95
N GLN A 366 -14.49 -22.68 10.68
CA GLN A 366 -13.43 -22.70 11.69
C GLN A 366 -13.77 -23.56 12.93
N TYR A 367 -15.02 -23.97 13.07
CA TYR A 367 -15.54 -24.55 14.31
C TYR A 367 -15.21 -26.02 14.48
N THR A 368 -14.79 -26.68 13.42
CA THR A 368 -14.48 -28.11 13.46
C THR A 368 -13.12 -28.39 14.05
N VAL A 369 -12.28 -27.38 14.21
CA VAL A 369 -10.90 -27.51 14.68
C VAL A 369 -10.79 -27.68 16.18
N ASN A 370 -11.65 -26.99 16.94
CA ASN A 370 -11.63 -27.05 18.40
C ASN A 370 -13.05 -27.14 18.95
N GLN A 371 -13.29 -28.09 19.86
CA GLN A 371 -14.62 -28.31 20.45
C GLN A 371 -15.16 -27.09 21.21
N SER A 372 -14.27 -26.24 21.76
CA SER A 372 -14.65 -25.02 22.48
C SER A 372 -15.02 -23.87 21.55
N THR A 373 -14.77 -23.97 20.24
CA THR A 373 -15.00 -22.90 19.24
C THR A 373 -15.95 -23.33 18.13
N LYS A 374 -16.87 -24.26 18.40
CA LYS A 374 -17.76 -24.87 17.40
C LYS A 374 -18.75 -23.92 16.72
N GLU A 375 -18.92 -22.73 17.25
CA GLU A 375 -19.92 -21.79 16.76
C GLU A 375 -19.29 -20.40 16.78
N GLN A 376 -18.80 -19.98 15.62
CA GLN A 376 -18.18 -18.68 15.43
C GLN A 376 -18.98 -17.86 14.42
N ASP A 377 -18.43 -16.73 14.03
CA ASP A 377 -19.02 -15.89 13.02
C ASP A 377 -18.82 -16.44 11.60
N MET A 378 -19.68 -16.01 10.70
CA MET A 378 -19.50 -16.26 9.27
C MET A 378 -18.33 -15.46 8.73
N ALA A 379 -17.63 -16.00 7.73
CA ALA A 379 -16.66 -15.28 6.95
C ALA A 379 -17.31 -14.50 5.79
N ALA A 380 -16.53 -13.72 5.06
CA ALA A 380 -16.97 -13.09 3.83
C ALA A 380 -15.88 -13.15 2.75
N MET A 381 -16.27 -13.22 1.50
CA MET A 381 -15.37 -13.16 0.35
C MET A 381 -15.88 -12.16 -0.68
N PHE A 382 -14.98 -11.29 -1.13
CA PHE A 382 -15.22 -10.37 -2.23
C PHE A 382 -14.69 -10.98 -3.52
N VAL A 383 -15.58 -11.46 -4.39
CA VAL A 383 -15.22 -12.28 -5.55
C VAL A 383 -15.49 -11.51 -6.84
N PRO A 384 -14.45 -11.10 -7.58
CA PRO A 384 -14.67 -10.46 -8.89
C PRO A 384 -15.38 -11.39 -9.87
N CYS A 385 -16.31 -10.86 -10.64
CA CYS A 385 -16.95 -11.61 -11.73
C CYS A 385 -15.95 -11.82 -12.89
N ASP A 386 -16.28 -12.70 -13.81
CA ASP A 386 -15.41 -13.06 -14.94
C ASP A 386 -15.06 -11.86 -15.82
N GLU A 387 -16.01 -10.96 -16.08
CA GLU A 387 -15.77 -9.72 -16.81
C GLU A 387 -14.79 -8.80 -16.09
N ALA A 388 -14.92 -8.66 -14.77
CA ALA A 388 -14.00 -7.87 -13.95
C ALA A 388 -12.58 -8.47 -13.96
N MET A 389 -12.48 -9.79 -13.89
CA MET A 389 -11.20 -10.50 -13.99
C MET A 389 -10.54 -10.32 -15.36
N ALA A 390 -11.31 -10.43 -16.45
CA ALA A 390 -10.83 -10.21 -17.80
C ALA A 390 -10.32 -8.77 -17.98
N ASN A 391 -11.12 -7.78 -17.57
CA ASN A 391 -10.71 -6.38 -17.62
C ASN A 391 -9.42 -6.13 -16.82
N TYR A 392 -9.30 -6.70 -15.62
CA TYR A 392 -8.13 -6.51 -14.78
C TYR A 392 -6.85 -7.12 -15.37
N PHE A 393 -6.91 -8.37 -15.81
CA PHE A 393 -5.71 -9.08 -16.28
C PHE A 393 -5.36 -8.81 -17.75
N VAL A 394 -6.31 -8.44 -18.61
CA VAL A 394 -6.05 -8.15 -20.02
C VAL A 394 -5.71 -6.67 -20.22
N HIS A 395 -6.44 -5.76 -19.56
CA HIS A 395 -6.37 -4.32 -19.81
C HIS A 395 -5.91 -3.50 -18.61
N GLY A 396 -6.09 -4.01 -17.40
CA GLY A 396 -5.83 -3.29 -16.14
C GLY A 396 -4.49 -3.61 -15.48
N GLY A 397 -4.44 -3.42 -14.16
CA GLY A 397 -3.23 -3.57 -13.35
C GLY A 397 -2.64 -4.99 -13.32
N GLY A 398 -3.47 -6.00 -13.53
CA GLY A 398 -3.02 -7.39 -13.61
C GLY A 398 -2.30 -7.77 -14.91
N LYS A 399 -2.35 -6.90 -15.94
CA LYS A 399 -1.70 -7.11 -17.23
C LYS A 399 -0.22 -7.46 -17.09
N VAL A 400 0.48 -6.78 -16.19
CA VAL A 400 1.91 -7.00 -15.93
C VAL A 400 2.21 -8.43 -15.43
N MET A 401 1.28 -9.06 -14.70
CA MET A 401 1.44 -10.45 -14.25
C MET A 401 1.32 -11.42 -15.43
N ILE A 402 0.38 -11.19 -16.34
CA ILE A 402 0.25 -12.00 -17.56
C ILE A 402 1.46 -11.80 -18.48
N GLU A 403 1.94 -10.58 -18.68
CA GLU A 403 3.15 -10.30 -19.46
C GLU A 403 4.41 -10.97 -18.87
N ARG A 404 4.44 -11.12 -17.55
CA ARG A 404 5.58 -11.75 -16.86
C ARG A 404 5.54 -13.28 -16.90
N TYR A 405 4.38 -13.87 -16.64
CA TYR A 405 4.26 -15.29 -16.37
C TYR A 405 3.50 -16.06 -17.45
N GLY A 406 2.58 -15.40 -18.18
CA GLY A 406 1.82 -16.02 -19.25
C GLY A 406 2.74 -16.44 -20.42
N ASP A 407 2.36 -17.52 -21.10
CA ASP A 407 3.06 -18.10 -22.26
C ASP A 407 2.22 -18.04 -23.54
N MET A 408 1.00 -17.49 -23.44
CA MET A 408 0.11 -17.22 -24.56
C MET A 408 -0.21 -15.73 -24.67
N GLU A 409 -0.66 -15.31 -25.86
CA GLU A 409 -1.12 -13.95 -26.10
C GLU A 409 -2.12 -13.50 -25.03
N ASN A 410 -1.94 -12.28 -24.49
CA ASN A 410 -2.82 -11.75 -23.47
C ASN A 410 -4.15 -11.27 -24.06
N ASN A 411 -5.13 -12.14 -24.06
CA ASN A 411 -6.50 -11.89 -24.46
C ASN A 411 -7.46 -12.78 -23.63
N GLU A 412 -8.76 -12.51 -23.71
CA GLU A 412 -9.77 -13.25 -22.93
C GLU A 412 -9.79 -14.75 -23.21
N ALA A 413 -9.55 -15.15 -24.49
CA ALA A 413 -9.59 -16.57 -24.89
C ALA A 413 -8.49 -17.37 -24.19
N ASN A 414 -7.34 -16.78 -23.96
CA ASN A 414 -6.18 -17.42 -23.35
C ASN A 414 -6.07 -17.11 -21.83
N LEU A 415 -6.96 -16.30 -21.29
CA LEU A 415 -6.83 -15.79 -19.92
C LEU A 415 -6.76 -16.91 -18.88
N LEU A 416 -7.64 -17.90 -18.97
CA LEU A 416 -7.65 -19.01 -18.01
C LEU A 416 -6.32 -19.78 -18.03
N HIS A 417 -5.79 -20.05 -19.22
CA HIS A 417 -4.49 -20.69 -19.37
C HIS A 417 -3.37 -19.85 -18.74
N ASN A 418 -3.30 -18.55 -19.08
CA ASN A 418 -2.29 -17.65 -18.55
C ASN A 418 -2.40 -17.47 -17.02
N LEU A 419 -3.59 -17.50 -16.44
CA LEU A 419 -3.78 -17.46 -14.98
C LEU A 419 -3.16 -18.67 -14.27
N TYR A 420 -3.18 -19.85 -14.89
CA TYR A 420 -2.50 -21.02 -14.36
C TYR A 420 -0.97 -20.89 -14.41
N GLN A 421 -0.41 -20.03 -15.28
CA GLN A 421 1.04 -19.80 -15.37
C GLN A 421 1.57 -18.87 -14.26
N ILE A 422 0.72 -18.06 -13.64
CA ILE A 422 1.13 -17.16 -12.56
C ILE A 422 1.46 -17.99 -11.30
N PRO A 423 2.63 -17.82 -10.67
CA PRO A 423 3.01 -18.54 -9.47
C PRO A 423 2.01 -18.35 -8.32
N LEU A 424 1.82 -19.40 -7.53
CA LEU A 424 0.82 -19.40 -6.46
C LEU A 424 1.08 -18.35 -5.38
N ASN A 425 2.36 -18.10 -5.05
CA ASN A 425 2.77 -17.05 -4.12
C ASN A 425 2.49 -15.62 -4.64
N VAL A 426 2.30 -15.45 -5.95
CA VAL A 426 1.89 -14.18 -6.57
C VAL A 426 0.37 -14.05 -6.55
N ILE A 427 -0.38 -15.14 -6.69
CA ILE A 427 -1.85 -15.13 -6.63
C ILE A 427 -2.36 -15.03 -5.18
N GLN A 428 -1.66 -15.63 -4.23
CA GLN A 428 -2.09 -15.70 -2.82
C GLN A 428 -2.41 -14.32 -2.21
N PRO A 429 -1.59 -13.27 -2.35
CA PRO A 429 -1.92 -11.95 -1.82
C PRO A 429 -3.20 -11.36 -2.43
N LEU A 430 -3.47 -11.60 -3.73
CA LEU A 430 -4.70 -11.14 -4.36
C LEU A 430 -5.94 -11.80 -3.73
N ILE A 431 -5.91 -13.11 -3.56
CA ILE A 431 -7.02 -13.85 -2.96
C ILE A 431 -7.15 -13.49 -1.47
N LYS A 432 -6.03 -13.45 -0.74
CA LYS A 432 -5.99 -13.09 0.70
C LYS A 432 -6.61 -11.72 0.97
N ASN A 433 -6.34 -10.74 0.12
CA ASN A 433 -6.90 -9.40 0.23
C ASN A 433 -8.45 -9.41 0.14
N LEU A 434 -9.02 -10.33 -0.62
CA LEU A 434 -10.46 -10.45 -0.86
C LEU A 434 -11.19 -11.36 0.16
N MET A 435 -10.46 -12.03 1.05
CA MET A 435 -10.98 -12.88 2.10
C MET A 435 -11.06 -12.12 3.43
N LYS A 436 -12.23 -12.14 4.08
CA LYS A 436 -12.46 -11.49 5.38
C LYS A 436 -12.97 -12.53 6.38
N GLU A 437 -12.31 -12.61 7.53
CA GLU A 437 -12.57 -13.63 8.55
C GLU A 437 -13.92 -13.48 9.25
N SER A 438 -14.52 -12.30 9.18
CA SER A 438 -15.82 -12.01 9.80
C SER A 438 -16.71 -11.21 8.85
N PHE A 439 -17.94 -11.68 8.65
CA PHE A 439 -18.92 -10.95 7.87
C PHE A 439 -19.39 -9.67 8.58
N ASN A 440 -19.38 -9.64 9.91
CA ASN A 440 -19.80 -8.47 10.70
C ASN A 440 -19.04 -7.20 10.33
N GLU A 441 -17.76 -7.34 9.94
CA GLU A 441 -16.92 -6.23 9.53
C GLU A 441 -17.03 -5.91 8.03
N SER A 442 -17.71 -6.78 7.26
CA SER A 442 -17.82 -6.66 5.80
C SER A 442 -19.21 -6.25 5.30
N VAL A 443 -20.16 -5.98 6.20
CA VAL A 443 -21.51 -5.55 5.82
C VAL A 443 -21.52 -4.17 5.16
N PRO A 444 -22.44 -3.89 4.24
CA PRO A 444 -22.45 -2.65 3.47
C PRO A 444 -22.40 -1.36 4.29
N SER A 445 -23.09 -1.30 5.43
CA SER A 445 -23.09 -0.10 6.27
C SER A 445 -21.71 0.24 6.89
N LYS A 446 -20.79 -0.72 6.91
CA LYS A 446 -19.44 -0.59 7.46
C LYS A 446 -18.34 -0.56 6.37
N TYR A 447 -18.67 -0.42 5.11
CA TYR A 447 -17.73 -0.56 3.99
C TYR A 447 -16.47 0.30 4.11
N LEU A 448 -16.55 1.49 4.72
CA LEU A 448 -15.40 2.37 4.92
C LEU A 448 -14.38 1.86 5.96
N THR A 449 -14.77 0.87 6.77
CA THR A 449 -13.89 0.27 7.78
C THR A 449 -13.26 -1.04 7.34
N ILE A 450 -13.61 -1.53 6.15
CA ILE A 450 -13.00 -2.74 5.57
C ILE A 450 -11.59 -2.38 5.12
N MET A 451 -10.57 -3.02 5.71
CA MET A 451 -9.17 -2.76 5.42
C MET A 451 -8.62 -3.73 4.40
N ASN A 452 -7.67 -3.24 3.59
CA ASN A 452 -6.86 -4.05 2.69
C ASN A 452 -5.64 -4.65 3.42
N ASP A 453 -4.77 -5.31 2.67
CA ASP A 453 -3.51 -5.90 3.15
C ASP A 453 -2.50 -4.87 3.71
N ALA A 454 -2.59 -3.62 3.28
CA ALA A 454 -1.75 -2.51 3.76
C ALA A 454 -2.38 -1.71 4.92
N GLN A 455 -3.51 -2.16 5.48
CA GLN A 455 -4.30 -1.46 6.51
C GLN A 455 -4.88 -0.12 6.06
N ASP A 456 -5.06 0.08 4.75
CA ASP A 456 -5.80 1.19 4.19
C ASP A 456 -7.28 0.79 3.96
N PRO A 457 -8.22 1.74 3.96
CA PRO A 457 -9.61 1.45 3.59
C PRO A 457 -9.70 0.82 2.19
N MET A 458 -10.20 -0.40 2.14
CA MET A 458 -10.35 -1.16 0.89
C MET A 458 -11.32 -0.48 -0.09
N PHE A 459 -12.34 0.18 0.44
CA PHE A 459 -13.35 0.92 -0.30
C PHE A 459 -13.30 2.40 0.11
N ALA A 460 -12.54 3.20 -0.62
CA ALA A 460 -12.35 4.61 -0.27
C ALA A 460 -13.64 5.44 -0.50
N ALA A 461 -13.95 6.35 0.43
CA ALA A 461 -15.12 7.22 0.35
C ALA A 461 -15.15 8.08 -0.93
N ARG A 462 -13.98 8.42 -1.49
CA ARG A 462 -13.87 9.16 -2.76
C ARG A 462 -14.44 8.37 -3.94
N GLN A 463 -14.17 7.05 -3.97
CA GLN A 463 -14.61 6.16 -5.03
C GLN A 463 -16.05 5.68 -4.80
N TYR A 464 -16.41 5.46 -3.53
CA TYR A 464 -17.72 5.01 -3.09
C TYR A 464 -18.31 6.04 -2.11
N PRO A 465 -18.90 7.15 -2.61
CA PRO A 465 -19.34 8.26 -1.76
C PRO A 465 -20.55 7.93 -0.89
N SER A 466 -21.23 6.83 -1.16
CA SER A 466 -22.39 6.38 -0.39
C SER A 466 -22.47 4.85 -0.31
N VAL A 467 -23.25 4.32 0.63
CA VAL A 467 -23.55 2.90 0.73
C VAL A 467 -24.21 2.37 -0.56
N ASP A 468 -25.02 3.17 -1.22
CA ASP A 468 -25.67 2.77 -2.47
C ASP A 468 -24.66 2.69 -3.63
N ALA A 469 -23.72 3.63 -3.70
CA ALA A 469 -22.61 3.57 -4.65
C ALA A 469 -21.74 2.32 -4.41
N TYR A 470 -21.49 1.98 -3.14
CA TYR A 470 -20.79 0.75 -2.77
C TYR A 470 -21.59 -0.50 -3.21
N LYS A 471 -22.89 -0.58 -2.89
CA LYS A 471 -23.75 -1.70 -3.29
C LYS A 471 -23.85 -1.87 -4.80
N ALA A 472 -23.82 -0.78 -5.56
CA ALA A 472 -23.86 -0.80 -7.02
C ALA A 472 -22.65 -1.50 -7.67
N ASN A 473 -21.53 -1.64 -6.94
CA ASN A 473 -20.35 -2.38 -7.39
C ASN A 473 -20.54 -3.92 -7.38
N PHE A 474 -21.60 -4.42 -6.76
CA PHE A 474 -21.87 -5.86 -6.72
C PHE A 474 -22.85 -6.26 -7.82
N LYS A 475 -22.57 -7.39 -8.46
CA LYS A 475 -23.44 -8.01 -9.45
C LYS A 475 -24.51 -8.84 -8.75
N LYS A 476 -24.13 -9.52 -7.68
CA LYS A 476 -25.00 -10.31 -6.79
C LYS A 476 -24.30 -10.61 -5.46
N VAL A 477 -25.08 -11.00 -4.48
CA VAL A 477 -24.62 -11.53 -3.20
C VAL A 477 -25.13 -12.95 -3.04
N LEU A 478 -24.28 -13.87 -2.62
CA LEU A 478 -24.58 -15.29 -2.47
C LEU A 478 -24.33 -15.69 -1.01
N LEU A 479 -25.39 -16.17 -0.34
CA LEU A 479 -25.25 -16.69 1.00
C LEU A 479 -24.81 -18.15 0.95
N ALA A 480 -23.75 -18.47 1.70
CA ALA A 480 -23.24 -19.82 1.89
C ALA A 480 -23.50 -20.31 3.33
N ASN A 481 -23.28 -21.59 3.61
CA ASN A 481 -23.47 -22.13 4.96
C ASN A 481 -22.37 -21.68 5.95
N ASN A 482 -21.25 -21.18 5.45
CA ASN A 482 -20.11 -20.71 6.26
C ASN A 482 -19.72 -19.24 6.01
N GLY A 483 -20.48 -18.50 5.20
CA GLY A 483 -20.17 -17.11 4.92
C GLY A 483 -20.99 -16.45 3.83
N VAL A 484 -20.56 -15.24 3.45
CA VAL A 484 -21.20 -14.42 2.41
C VAL A 484 -20.21 -14.21 1.26
N VAL A 485 -20.66 -14.43 0.03
CA VAL A 485 -19.89 -14.15 -1.19
C VAL A 485 -20.48 -12.94 -1.91
N TYR A 486 -19.70 -11.85 -1.97
CA TYR A 486 -20.04 -10.63 -2.68
C TYR A 486 -19.42 -10.69 -4.09
N VAL A 487 -20.23 -10.92 -5.13
CA VAL A 487 -19.76 -10.97 -6.53
C VAL A 487 -19.61 -9.54 -7.07
N MET A 488 -18.37 -9.12 -7.31
CA MET A 488 -18.00 -7.75 -7.63
C MET A 488 -17.87 -7.52 -9.14
N LYS A 489 -18.17 -6.30 -9.57
CA LYS A 489 -17.95 -5.81 -10.94
C LYS A 489 -16.53 -5.30 -11.19
N SER A 490 -15.70 -5.26 -10.16
CA SER A 490 -14.30 -4.80 -10.21
C SER A 490 -13.38 -5.71 -9.41
N VAL A 491 -12.09 -5.65 -9.69
CA VAL A 491 -11.04 -6.32 -8.92
C VAL A 491 -10.42 -5.34 -7.96
N ILE A 492 -10.45 -5.61 -6.67
CA ILE A 492 -9.69 -4.85 -5.67
C ILE A 492 -8.40 -5.60 -5.39
N SER A 493 -7.35 -5.19 -6.06
CA SER A 493 -6.02 -5.79 -5.88
C SER A 493 -5.38 -5.35 -4.57
N PRO A 494 -4.46 -6.16 -4.02
CA PRO A 494 -3.61 -5.75 -2.90
C PRO A 494 -2.85 -4.47 -3.24
N ALA A 495 -2.50 -3.69 -2.22
CA ALA A 495 -1.74 -2.45 -2.40
C ALA A 495 -0.45 -2.67 -3.21
N THR A 496 0.23 -3.78 -3.00
CA THR A 496 1.42 -4.16 -3.76
C THR A 496 1.17 -4.24 -5.27
N TYR A 497 0.01 -4.70 -5.71
CA TYR A 497 -0.33 -4.88 -7.14
C TYR A 497 -1.08 -3.70 -7.73
N ALA A 498 -1.69 -2.87 -6.90
CA ALA A 498 -2.36 -1.65 -7.30
C ALA A 498 -1.43 -0.42 -7.32
N SER A 499 -0.24 -0.54 -6.75
CA SER A 499 0.69 0.56 -6.62
C SER A 499 1.59 0.73 -7.84
N VAL A 500 2.22 1.90 -7.92
CA VAL A 500 3.29 2.18 -8.90
C VAL A 500 4.50 1.25 -8.79
N MET A 501 4.60 0.46 -7.71
CA MET A 501 5.63 -0.58 -7.56
C MET A 501 5.34 -1.83 -8.37
N ALA A 502 4.09 -2.17 -8.64
CA ALA A 502 3.72 -3.44 -9.26
C ALA A 502 4.44 -3.72 -10.59
N PRO A 503 4.53 -2.77 -11.54
CA PRO A 503 5.27 -3.00 -12.77
C PRO A 503 6.74 -3.36 -12.53
N VAL A 504 7.38 -2.67 -11.57
CA VAL A 504 8.80 -2.90 -11.24
C VAL A 504 9.05 -4.28 -10.65
N LEU A 505 8.07 -4.79 -9.88
CA LEU A 505 8.16 -6.13 -9.26
C LEU A 505 8.20 -7.26 -10.29
N TYR A 506 7.44 -7.11 -11.37
CA TYR A 506 7.19 -8.19 -12.29
C TYR A 506 7.91 -8.05 -13.63
N ASP A 507 8.36 -6.86 -14.01
CA ASP A 507 9.06 -6.66 -15.28
C ASP A 507 10.54 -7.07 -15.20
N LYS A 508 10.97 -7.94 -16.13
CA LYS A 508 12.36 -8.41 -16.21
C LYS A 508 13.35 -7.32 -16.59
N SER A 509 12.88 -6.21 -17.17
CA SER A 509 13.73 -5.11 -17.62
C SER A 509 14.06 -4.09 -16.53
N THR A 510 13.58 -4.29 -15.30
CA THR A 510 13.76 -3.35 -14.18
C THR A 510 14.27 -4.02 -12.90
N GLN A 511 15.04 -5.09 -13.06
CA GLN A 511 15.53 -5.89 -11.94
C GLN A 511 16.45 -5.13 -10.98
N VAL A 512 17.26 -4.17 -11.49
CA VAL A 512 18.09 -3.31 -10.64
C VAL A 512 17.22 -2.50 -9.69
N VAL A 513 16.23 -1.78 -10.23
CA VAL A 513 15.30 -0.97 -9.40
C VAL A 513 14.52 -1.87 -8.46
N ASN A 514 13.98 -2.99 -8.93
CA ASN A 514 13.32 -3.99 -8.12
C ASN A 514 14.20 -4.44 -6.93
N THR A 515 15.45 -4.76 -7.18
CA THR A 515 16.40 -5.16 -6.14
C THR A 515 16.61 -4.06 -5.11
N VAL A 516 16.68 -2.80 -5.51
CA VAL A 516 16.81 -1.66 -4.58
C VAL A 516 15.55 -1.50 -3.73
N LEU A 517 14.37 -1.60 -4.32
CA LEU A 517 13.09 -1.47 -3.62
C LEU A 517 12.82 -2.64 -2.65
N HIS A 518 13.29 -3.83 -2.97
CA HIS A 518 13.07 -5.08 -2.24
C HIS A 518 14.33 -5.68 -1.69
N ALA A 519 15.46 -4.94 -1.69
CA ALA A 519 16.72 -5.39 -1.11
C ALA A 519 16.55 -5.84 0.34
N ASP A 520 15.77 -6.86 0.53
CA ASP A 520 15.03 -7.26 1.69
C ASP A 520 15.82 -7.99 2.75
N ASP A 521 15.20 -8.04 3.76
CA ASP A 521 15.31 -8.69 5.04
C ASP A 521 16.22 -9.93 5.07
N ALA A 522 16.27 -10.67 4.00
CA ALA A 522 17.15 -11.82 3.85
C ALA A 522 18.65 -11.46 3.66
N TYR A 523 18.96 -10.24 3.24
CA TYR A 523 20.32 -9.81 2.89
C TYR A 523 21.00 -8.92 3.91
N THR A 524 20.30 -8.49 4.94
CA THR A 524 20.86 -7.66 5.98
C THR A 524 21.04 -8.46 7.25
N THR A 525 22.07 -9.32 7.27
CA THR A 525 22.61 -9.84 8.55
C THR A 525 23.27 -8.75 9.38
N ASP A 526 23.35 -7.53 8.87
CA ASP A 526 23.83 -6.40 9.65
C ASP A 526 22.73 -5.85 10.53
N LYS A 527 22.71 -6.36 11.74
CA LYS A 527 21.75 -6.01 12.81
C LYS A 527 21.69 -4.52 13.17
N TYR A 528 22.57 -3.69 12.62
CA TYR A 528 22.80 -2.35 13.16
C TYR A 528 22.35 -1.19 12.30
N THR A 529 22.04 -1.37 11.02
CA THR A 529 21.99 -0.17 10.20
C THR A 529 20.78 0.03 9.30
N GLN A 530 19.84 -0.94 9.07
CA GLN A 530 19.14 -0.70 7.82
C GLN A 530 17.66 -1.09 7.67
N ALA A 531 17.00 -1.48 8.71
CA ALA A 531 15.56 -1.70 8.68
C ALA A 531 14.70 -0.48 8.22
N PRO A 532 15.13 0.79 8.42
CA PRO A 532 14.28 1.94 8.09
C PRO A 532 14.12 2.24 6.61
N LEU A 533 15.16 2.12 5.78
CA LEU A 533 15.12 2.62 4.39
C LEU A 533 14.20 1.80 3.49
N ARG A 534 14.09 0.56 3.77
CA ARG A 534 13.40 -0.40 2.97
C ARG A 534 11.92 -0.53 3.28
N LYS A 535 11.56 -0.62 4.55
CA LYS A 535 10.18 -0.39 4.98
C LYS A 535 9.67 0.95 4.46
N PHE A 536 10.59 1.89 4.24
CA PHE A 536 10.23 3.19 3.72
C PHE A 536 9.64 3.10 2.31
N TYR A 537 10.35 2.54 1.31
CA TYR A 537 9.83 2.48 -0.06
C TYR A 537 8.61 1.57 -0.17
N SER A 538 8.65 0.39 0.44
CA SER A 538 7.51 -0.52 0.45
C SER A 538 6.28 0.07 1.14
N THR A 539 6.45 0.89 2.18
CA THR A 539 5.33 1.58 2.81
C THR A 539 4.91 2.83 2.03
N TYR A 540 5.87 3.62 1.59
CA TYR A 540 5.63 4.91 0.96
C TYR A 540 4.96 4.77 -0.42
N LEU A 541 5.50 3.91 -1.29
CA LEU A 541 4.96 3.69 -2.64
C LEU A 541 3.71 2.80 -2.66
N LEU A 542 3.39 2.14 -1.56
CA LEU A 542 2.13 1.41 -1.38
C LEU A 542 1.00 2.30 -0.84
N ALA A 543 1.27 3.55 -0.45
CA ALA A 543 0.26 4.43 0.10
C ALA A 543 -0.82 4.78 -0.93
N MET A 544 -2.01 4.20 -0.79
CA MET A 544 -3.13 4.37 -1.73
C MET A 544 -3.81 5.74 -1.62
N GLN A 545 -3.50 6.50 -0.57
CA GLN A 545 -4.01 7.86 -0.39
C GLN A 545 -3.14 8.92 -1.09
N SER A 546 -1.98 8.54 -1.61
CA SER A 546 -1.09 9.40 -2.38
C SER A 546 -1.23 9.16 -3.87
N SER A 547 -0.80 10.11 -4.70
CA SER A 547 -0.73 9.99 -6.16
C SER A 547 0.72 10.16 -6.61
N PHE A 548 1.24 9.20 -7.38
CA PHE A 548 2.64 9.16 -7.81
C PHE A 548 2.79 9.15 -9.32
N SER A 549 3.86 9.79 -9.82
CA SER A 549 4.50 9.44 -11.08
C SER A 549 5.87 8.85 -10.77
N PHE A 550 6.06 7.58 -11.08
CA PHE A 550 7.30 6.88 -10.83
C PHE A 550 8.03 6.60 -12.14
N PHE A 551 9.13 7.31 -12.37
CA PHE A 551 10.01 7.09 -13.50
C PHE A 551 11.02 5.97 -13.18
N VAL A 552 11.04 4.93 -13.99
CA VAL A 552 11.86 3.74 -13.73
C VAL A 552 12.87 3.57 -14.86
N PRO A 553 14.17 3.81 -14.63
CA PRO A 553 15.17 3.51 -15.60
C PRO A 553 15.28 1.99 -15.80
N THR A 554 15.29 1.56 -17.06
CA THR A 554 15.44 0.14 -17.38
C THR A 554 16.86 -0.36 -17.05
N ASP A 555 17.02 -1.67 -16.88
CA ASP A 555 18.32 -2.29 -16.65
C ASP A 555 19.30 -1.99 -17.79
N GLU A 556 18.82 -1.98 -19.02
CA GLU A 556 19.61 -1.56 -20.18
C GLU A 556 20.03 -0.09 -20.09
N GLY A 557 19.11 0.79 -19.66
CA GLY A 557 19.41 2.19 -19.42
C GLY A 557 20.45 2.41 -18.33
N LEU A 558 20.34 1.69 -17.22
CA LEU A 558 21.31 1.75 -16.12
C LEU A 558 22.65 1.13 -16.47
N LYS A 559 22.68 0.10 -17.30
CA LYS A 559 23.90 -0.51 -17.84
C LYS A 559 24.63 0.42 -18.80
N ASN A 560 23.90 1.10 -19.67
CA ASN A 560 24.48 1.92 -20.74
C ASN A 560 24.81 3.34 -20.29
N PHE A 561 24.03 3.95 -19.40
CA PHE A 561 24.15 5.37 -19.05
C PHE A 561 24.51 5.64 -17.58
N GLY A 562 24.22 4.75 -16.67
CA GLY A 562 24.61 4.88 -15.27
C GLY A 562 24.02 6.08 -14.52
N TYR A 563 24.48 6.27 -13.28
CA TYR A 563 24.10 7.38 -12.41
C TYR A 563 25.35 8.05 -11.80
N ILE A 564 25.34 9.38 -11.73
CA ILE A 564 26.46 10.15 -11.19
C ILE A 564 26.48 10.03 -9.68
N ASP A 565 27.63 9.67 -9.13
CA ASP A 565 27.87 9.63 -7.69
C ASP A 565 28.15 11.05 -7.17
N PRO A 566 27.22 11.68 -6.46
CA PRO A 566 27.39 13.04 -5.98
C PRO A 566 28.50 13.16 -4.94
N VAL A 567 28.79 12.09 -4.19
CA VAL A 567 29.87 12.08 -3.19
C VAL A 567 31.24 12.03 -3.88
N ALA A 568 31.38 11.23 -4.92
CA ALA A 568 32.62 11.20 -5.69
C ALA A 568 32.88 12.52 -6.42
N MET A 569 31.85 13.17 -6.93
CA MET A 569 31.92 14.50 -7.53
C MET A 569 32.33 15.58 -6.54
N ALA A 570 31.99 15.42 -5.26
CA ALA A 570 32.37 16.36 -4.21
C ALA A 570 33.85 16.26 -3.79
N ASN A 571 34.56 15.22 -4.17
CA ASN A 571 35.93 14.96 -3.76
C ASN A 571 36.95 15.32 -4.86
N THR A 572 37.52 16.51 -4.79
CA THR A 572 38.50 16.99 -5.79
C THR A 572 39.96 16.59 -5.58
N GLY A 573 40.33 15.99 -4.50
CA GLY A 573 41.75 15.84 -4.15
C GLY A 573 42.33 14.46 -4.30
N VAL A 574 41.55 13.46 -4.39
CA VAL A 574 41.97 12.14 -4.84
C VAL A 574 41.30 11.97 -6.17
N LYS A 575 42.06 11.72 -7.22
CA LYS A 575 41.54 11.40 -8.55
C LYS A 575 40.16 10.84 -8.39
N ALA A 576 39.14 11.54 -8.89
CA ALA A 576 37.74 11.13 -8.82
C ALA A 576 37.63 9.78 -9.52
N LYS A 577 37.97 8.72 -8.78
CA LYS A 577 38.11 7.39 -9.40
C LYS A 577 36.73 6.83 -9.78
N HIS A 578 35.67 7.33 -9.22
CA HIS A 578 34.32 6.78 -9.39
C HIS A 578 33.31 7.92 -9.43
N ALA A 579 33.25 8.65 -10.52
CA ALA A 579 32.37 9.79 -10.66
C ALA A 579 30.94 9.39 -11.12
N TYR A 580 30.80 8.29 -11.85
CA TYR A 580 29.50 7.69 -12.15
C TYR A 580 29.56 6.17 -12.15
N TRP A 581 28.42 5.53 -11.97
CA TRP A 581 28.27 4.10 -11.85
C TRP A 581 27.20 3.58 -12.81
N THR A 582 27.52 2.51 -13.52
CA THR A 582 26.56 1.72 -14.27
C THR A 582 26.16 0.49 -13.46
N PHE A 583 24.96 -0.01 -13.69
CA PHE A 583 24.38 -1.10 -12.92
C PHE A 583 23.83 -2.18 -13.84
N GLU A 584 24.02 -3.43 -13.49
CA GLU A 584 23.46 -4.60 -14.16
C GLU A 584 22.85 -5.56 -13.14
N PRO A 585 21.76 -6.25 -13.49
CA PRO A 585 21.25 -7.34 -12.65
C PRO A 585 22.30 -8.43 -12.50
N ALA A 586 22.43 -8.96 -11.33
CA ALA A 586 23.31 -10.09 -11.01
C ALA A 586 22.58 -11.07 -10.08
N SER A 587 23.18 -12.24 -9.87
CA SER A 587 22.72 -13.20 -8.88
C SER A 587 23.92 -13.66 -8.04
N VAL A 588 23.72 -13.74 -6.74
CA VAL A 588 24.70 -14.28 -5.80
C VAL A 588 24.18 -15.61 -5.27
N THR A 589 25.03 -16.62 -5.25
CA THR A 589 24.70 -17.90 -4.64
C THR A 589 25.23 -17.93 -3.21
N ALA A 590 24.33 -18.01 -2.23
CA ALA A 590 24.68 -18.22 -0.84
C ALA A 590 24.33 -19.65 -0.40
N LYS A 591 24.64 -20.02 0.84
CA LYS A 591 24.39 -21.39 1.35
C LYS A 591 22.90 -21.78 1.35
N ASP A 592 22.02 -20.82 1.43
CA ASP A 592 20.57 -20.93 1.55
C ASP A 592 19.81 -20.65 0.24
N GLY A 593 20.49 -20.33 -0.87
CA GLY A 593 19.87 -20.13 -2.18
C GLY A 593 20.58 -19.13 -3.10
N LYS A 594 19.97 -18.85 -4.24
CA LYS A 594 20.37 -17.79 -5.15
C LYS A 594 19.54 -16.53 -4.89
N TYR A 595 20.22 -15.41 -4.90
CA TYR A 595 19.61 -14.11 -4.59
C TYR A 595 19.88 -13.09 -5.70
N LEU A 596 18.94 -12.17 -5.89
CA LEU A 596 19.15 -11.03 -6.77
C LEU A 596 20.22 -10.11 -6.16
N ALA A 597 21.13 -9.64 -7.00
CA ALA A 597 22.18 -8.71 -6.63
C ALA A 597 22.35 -7.68 -7.75
N ILE A 598 23.18 -6.67 -7.51
CA ILE A 598 23.51 -5.64 -8.50
C ILE A 598 25.02 -5.66 -8.73
N LYS A 599 25.41 -5.82 -9.96
CA LYS A 599 26.79 -5.58 -10.39
C LYS A 599 26.95 -4.12 -10.75
N ALA A 600 27.88 -3.43 -10.10
CA ALA A 600 28.17 -2.03 -10.31
C ALA A 600 29.57 -1.83 -10.90
N GLN A 601 29.68 -0.95 -11.89
CA GLN A 601 30.96 -0.56 -12.50
C GLN A 601 31.14 0.95 -12.44
N GLY A 602 32.24 1.42 -11.85
CA GLY A 602 32.55 2.82 -11.67
C GLY A 602 33.44 3.37 -12.80
N TYR A 603 33.15 4.59 -13.25
CA TYR A 603 33.86 5.31 -14.30
C TYR A 603 34.16 6.75 -13.89
N PRO A 604 35.26 7.38 -14.40
CA PRO A 604 35.48 8.81 -14.22
C PRO A 604 34.39 9.60 -14.97
N TYR A 605 33.90 10.64 -14.37
CA TYR A 605 32.99 11.58 -15.00
C TYR A 605 33.73 12.77 -15.60
N ASP A 606 33.46 13.07 -16.86
CA ASP A 606 33.98 14.24 -17.56
C ASP A 606 32.76 14.96 -18.19
N PRO A 607 32.41 16.17 -17.70
CA PRO A 607 31.23 16.88 -18.19
C PRO A 607 31.40 17.39 -19.64
N THR A 608 32.62 17.41 -20.16
CA THR A 608 32.90 17.80 -21.55
C THR A 608 32.73 16.65 -22.55
N LYS A 609 32.54 15.42 -22.05
CA LYS A 609 32.32 14.22 -22.84
C LYS A 609 30.90 13.74 -22.71
N ASP A 610 30.45 13.14 -23.78
CA ASP A 610 29.14 12.52 -23.83
C ASP A 610 28.94 11.55 -22.65
N LEU A 611 27.81 11.71 -21.93
CA LEU A 611 27.37 10.78 -20.91
C LEU A 611 26.89 9.43 -21.50
N ASP A 612 26.98 9.24 -22.83
CA ASP A 612 26.72 7.95 -23.45
C ASP A 612 27.93 7.00 -23.24
N PRO A 613 27.84 6.04 -22.31
CA PRO A 613 28.92 5.12 -22.01
C PRO A 613 29.29 4.22 -23.21
N ALA A 614 28.34 3.94 -24.11
CA ALA A 614 28.62 3.15 -25.31
C ALA A 614 29.55 3.88 -26.24
N ASN A 615 29.37 5.19 -26.43
CA ASN A 615 30.27 6.03 -27.21
C ASN A 615 31.59 6.32 -26.46
N THR A 616 31.51 6.56 -25.16
CA THR A 616 32.65 6.91 -24.32
C THR A 616 33.57 5.71 -24.06
N ARG A 617 32.99 4.54 -23.79
CA ARG A 617 33.73 3.28 -23.55
C ARG A 617 34.46 2.80 -24.80
N ALA A 618 33.84 2.90 -25.95
CA ALA A 618 34.44 2.41 -27.21
C ALA A 618 35.49 3.33 -27.80
N LYS A 619 35.41 4.65 -27.60
CA LYS A 619 36.20 5.65 -28.32
C LYS A 619 37.37 6.26 -27.55
N SER A 620 37.39 6.24 -26.23
CA SER A 620 38.31 7.06 -25.45
C SER A 620 39.22 6.32 -24.47
N GLY A 621 39.25 5.01 -24.49
CA GLY A 621 40.08 4.24 -23.55
C GLY A 621 39.65 4.39 -22.08
N TYR A 622 38.38 4.76 -21.82
CA TYR A 622 37.80 4.74 -20.49
C TYR A 622 37.76 3.31 -19.97
N GLN A 623 38.65 3.01 -19.06
CA GLN A 623 38.62 1.74 -18.35
C GLN A 623 37.71 1.84 -17.15
N SER A 624 36.95 0.79 -16.90
CA SER A 624 36.23 0.64 -15.61
C SER A 624 37.27 0.74 -14.47
N LEU A 625 37.04 1.63 -13.54
CA LEU A 625 37.96 1.86 -12.41
C LEU A 625 37.63 0.92 -11.22
N ALA A 626 36.41 0.41 -11.16
CA ALA A 626 36.02 -0.57 -10.19
C ALA A 626 34.87 -1.45 -10.70
N ASN A 627 34.83 -2.67 -10.23
CA ASN A 627 33.77 -3.62 -10.45
C ASN A 627 33.40 -4.15 -9.07
N GLU A 628 32.17 -3.85 -8.65
CA GLU A 628 31.68 -4.25 -7.34
C GLU A 628 30.41 -5.04 -7.49
N ASP A 629 30.35 -6.14 -6.76
CA ASP A 629 29.13 -6.95 -6.62
C ASP A 629 28.39 -6.46 -5.37
N LEU A 630 27.26 -5.78 -5.59
CA LEU A 630 26.40 -5.27 -4.53
C LEU A 630 25.48 -6.41 -4.06
N GLY A 631 26.07 -7.47 -3.51
CA GLY A 631 25.36 -8.55 -2.85
C GLY A 631 25.08 -8.22 -1.38
N ASN A 632 25.54 -9.07 -0.47
CA ASN A 632 25.20 -9.02 0.94
C ASN A 632 25.72 -7.80 1.74
N ASN A 633 26.68 -7.04 1.23
CA ASN A 633 27.31 -5.92 1.94
C ASN A 633 27.48 -4.70 1.02
N TRP A 634 26.39 -4.03 0.73
CA TRP A 634 26.48 -2.76 0.02
C TRP A 634 27.28 -1.76 0.84
N ALA A 635 28.35 -1.21 0.24
CA ALA A 635 28.98 -0.07 0.85
C ALA A 635 27.95 1.04 1.06
N GLN A 636 27.92 1.61 2.26
CA GLN A 636 26.88 2.56 2.69
C GLN A 636 26.74 3.73 1.69
N SER A 637 27.86 4.20 1.09
CA SER A 637 27.86 5.23 0.06
C SER A 637 27.03 4.88 -1.17
N LYS A 638 27.12 3.63 -1.67
CA LYS A 638 26.39 3.19 -2.86
C LYS A 638 24.91 2.98 -2.61
N LYS A 639 24.60 2.53 -1.42
CA LYS A 639 23.22 2.42 -0.96
C LYS A 639 22.53 3.77 -0.92
N PHE A 640 23.19 4.79 -0.37
CA PHE A 640 22.66 6.15 -0.37
C PHE A 640 22.52 6.72 -1.78
N MET A 641 23.48 6.46 -2.65
CA MET A 641 23.44 6.88 -4.05
C MET A 641 22.25 6.26 -4.80
N LEU A 642 22.00 4.96 -4.64
CA LEU A 642 20.87 4.28 -5.27
C LEU A 642 19.53 4.74 -4.69
N CYS A 643 19.45 4.96 -3.37
CA CYS A 643 18.26 5.55 -2.74
C CYS A 643 18.00 6.97 -3.24
N GLU A 644 19.04 7.78 -3.40
CA GLU A 644 18.92 9.11 -3.97
C GLU A 644 18.43 9.07 -5.42
N MET A 645 18.93 8.15 -6.20
CA MET A 645 18.45 7.92 -7.57
C MET A 645 16.93 7.61 -7.54
N ILE A 646 16.50 6.66 -6.74
CA ILE A 646 15.07 6.32 -6.62
C ILE A 646 14.24 7.54 -6.19
N ASP A 647 14.70 8.27 -5.18
CA ASP A 647 14.02 9.47 -4.69
C ASP A 647 13.89 10.57 -5.76
N HIS A 648 14.89 10.70 -6.63
CA HIS A 648 14.83 11.64 -7.75
C HIS A 648 13.80 11.23 -8.82
N HIS A 649 13.49 9.94 -8.90
CA HIS A 649 12.58 9.37 -9.88
C HIS A 649 11.11 9.25 -9.41
N ILE A 650 10.82 9.65 -8.17
CA ILE A 650 9.47 9.64 -7.60
C ILE A 650 8.92 11.07 -7.54
N LEU A 651 7.83 11.34 -8.22
CA LEU A 651 7.05 12.57 -8.08
C LEU A 651 5.77 12.29 -7.29
N VAL A 652 5.41 13.22 -6.43
CA VAL A 652 4.17 13.16 -5.63
C VAL A 652 3.24 14.25 -6.11
N HIS A 653 2.02 13.88 -6.41
CA HIS A 653 0.96 14.79 -6.86
C HIS A 653 -0.13 14.92 -5.82
N ASP A 654 -0.89 16.00 -5.90
CA ASP A 654 -2.11 16.14 -5.14
C ASP A 654 -3.10 15.03 -5.52
N ASN A 655 -3.87 14.56 -4.56
CA ASN A 655 -4.81 13.44 -4.76
C ASN A 655 -5.86 13.70 -5.86
N ASP A 656 -6.09 14.98 -6.19
CA ASP A 656 -7.03 15.40 -7.23
C ASP A 656 -6.39 15.52 -8.61
N ASP A 657 -5.05 15.53 -8.68
CA ASP A 657 -4.32 15.56 -9.95
C ASP A 657 -4.24 14.16 -10.56
N GLN A 658 -5.21 13.84 -11.40
CA GLN A 658 -5.29 12.54 -12.07
C GLN A 658 -4.37 12.44 -13.29
N LEU A 659 -3.94 13.55 -13.84
CA LEU A 659 -3.05 13.59 -15.01
C LEU A 659 -1.59 13.55 -14.61
N GLY A 660 -1.24 14.06 -13.44
CA GLY A 660 0.14 14.14 -12.97
C GLY A 660 1.04 14.80 -14.01
N VAL A 661 2.11 14.13 -14.39
CA VAL A 661 3.05 14.66 -15.40
C VAL A 661 2.49 14.78 -16.81
N ARG A 662 1.34 14.20 -17.10
CA ARG A 662 0.64 14.33 -18.41
C ARG A 662 -0.16 15.62 -18.53
N GLY A 663 -0.39 16.33 -17.41
CA GLY A 663 -1.08 17.62 -17.36
C GLY A 663 -0.29 18.75 -18.04
N GLU A 664 -0.78 19.99 -17.96
CA GLU A 664 -0.16 21.14 -18.63
C GLU A 664 1.19 21.52 -18.03
N ARG A 665 1.36 21.34 -16.73
CA ARG A 665 2.59 21.65 -16.00
C ARG A 665 3.79 20.91 -16.58
N GLN A 666 4.95 21.60 -16.63
CA GLN A 666 6.19 21.05 -17.20
C GLN A 666 7.26 20.78 -16.15
N TYR A 667 7.28 21.53 -15.06
CA TYR A 667 8.29 21.39 -13.99
C TYR A 667 7.67 20.81 -12.73
N PHE A 668 8.33 19.79 -12.20
CA PHE A 668 7.93 19.09 -11.00
C PHE A 668 9.12 18.98 -10.05
N LEU A 669 8.82 18.78 -8.77
CA LEU A 669 9.84 18.47 -7.77
C LEU A 669 9.69 17.01 -7.37
N SER A 670 10.80 16.29 -7.46
CA SER A 670 10.84 14.90 -7.02
C SER A 670 10.76 14.80 -5.48
N ARG A 671 10.65 13.59 -4.99
CA ARG A 671 10.55 13.30 -3.56
C ARG A 671 11.70 13.92 -2.75
N ASN A 672 12.93 13.88 -3.25
CA ASN A 672 14.08 14.53 -2.61
C ASN A 672 14.19 16.03 -2.93
N GLY A 673 13.25 16.60 -3.69
CA GLY A 673 13.20 18.00 -4.07
C GLY A 673 13.99 18.35 -5.34
N ALA A 674 14.59 17.39 -5.99
CA ALA A 674 15.27 17.62 -7.26
C ALA A 674 14.27 17.98 -8.37
N PRO A 675 14.59 18.94 -9.25
CA PRO A 675 13.73 19.33 -10.36
C PRO A 675 13.65 18.24 -11.43
N VAL A 676 12.44 18.05 -11.95
CA VAL A 676 12.16 17.21 -13.11
C VAL A 676 11.38 18.05 -14.12
N HIS A 677 11.90 18.16 -15.32
CA HIS A 677 11.28 18.85 -16.45
C HIS A 677 10.68 17.85 -17.43
N VAL A 678 9.42 18.02 -17.75
CA VAL A 678 8.71 17.27 -18.78
C VAL A 678 8.72 18.10 -20.06
N LYS A 679 9.70 17.83 -20.93
CA LYS A 679 9.95 18.59 -22.16
C LYS A 679 8.88 18.33 -23.23
N SER A 680 8.41 17.09 -23.30
CA SER A 680 7.37 16.64 -24.23
C SER A 680 6.47 15.62 -23.54
N LYS A 681 5.17 15.68 -23.78
CA LYS A 681 4.18 14.80 -23.11
C LYS A 681 4.03 13.42 -23.78
N GLY A 682 4.62 13.21 -24.95
CA GLY A 682 4.42 12.00 -25.74
C GLY A 682 2.99 11.81 -26.25
N ASN A 683 2.53 10.58 -26.39
CA ASN A 683 1.13 10.28 -26.74
C ASN A 683 0.19 10.45 -25.53
N SER A 684 -1.10 10.20 -25.69
CA SER A 684 -2.11 10.34 -24.62
C SER A 684 -1.84 9.49 -23.37
N ALA A 685 -1.14 8.35 -23.53
CA ALA A 685 -0.73 7.48 -22.42
C ALA A 685 0.60 7.91 -21.79
N GLY A 686 1.38 8.80 -22.45
CA GLY A 686 2.70 9.22 -22.02
C GLY A 686 3.86 8.46 -22.64
N VAL A 687 3.64 7.53 -23.57
CA VAL A 687 4.70 6.86 -24.32
C VAL A 687 5.34 7.86 -25.29
N GLY A 688 6.66 7.90 -25.35
CA GLY A 688 7.41 8.92 -26.09
C GLY A 688 7.55 10.25 -25.36
N MET A 689 7.11 10.35 -24.08
CA MET A 689 7.39 11.51 -23.24
C MET A 689 8.89 11.70 -23.09
N GLU A 690 9.35 12.95 -23.18
CA GLU A 690 10.74 13.32 -22.92
C GLU A 690 10.83 14.05 -21.58
N VAL A 691 11.75 13.60 -20.72
CA VAL A 691 11.99 14.16 -19.40
C VAL A 691 13.45 14.51 -19.19
N GLU A 692 13.72 15.45 -18.31
CA GLU A 692 15.05 15.92 -17.95
C GLU A 692 15.19 16.04 -16.44
N GLY A 693 16.32 15.62 -15.87
CA GLY A 693 16.70 15.95 -14.50
C GLY A 693 17.47 17.27 -14.42
N GLY A 694 17.77 17.72 -13.22
CA GLY A 694 18.45 19.00 -12.99
C GLY A 694 19.78 19.17 -13.73
N LEU A 695 20.55 18.09 -13.86
CA LEU A 695 21.83 18.13 -14.60
C LEU A 695 21.62 18.33 -16.10
N GLN A 696 20.64 17.61 -16.70
CA GLN A 696 20.35 17.74 -18.13
C GLN A 696 19.86 19.18 -18.44
N ILE A 697 19.03 19.76 -17.56
CA ILE A 697 18.59 21.16 -17.67
C ILE A 697 19.79 22.12 -17.58
N ASP A 698 20.68 21.90 -16.62
CA ASP A 698 21.87 22.74 -16.39
C ASP A 698 22.87 22.68 -17.58
N LEU A 699 23.16 21.50 -18.09
CA LEU A 699 24.04 21.31 -19.25
C LEU A 699 23.49 21.97 -20.51
N LYS A 700 22.20 22.00 -20.70
CA LYS A 700 21.56 22.71 -21.82
C LYS A 700 21.75 24.22 -21.70
N ASN A 701 21.68 24.77 -20.51
CA ASN A 701 21.91 26.19 -20.24
C ASN A 701 23.39 26.58 -20.41
N ASP A 702 24.30 25.62 -20.35
CA ASP A 702 25.75 25.80 -20.56
C ASP A 702 26.19 25.68 -22.05
N ASP A 703 25.27 25.61 -23.02
CA ASP A 703 25.53 25.43 -24.44
C ASP A 703 26.44 24.26 -24.77
N GLN A 704 26.33 23.16 -24.05
CA GLN A 704 27.12 21.92 -24.25
C GLN A 704 26.39 20.97 -25.22
N PRO A 705 26.65 21.00 -26.51
CA PRO A 705 25.89 20.25 -27.52
C PRO A 705 26.06 18.74 -27.44
N ALA A 706 27.12 18.24 -26.80
CA ALA A 706 27.34 16.80 -26.64
C ALA A 706 26.42 16.13 -25.63
N ASN A 707 25.63 16.91 -24.90
CA ASN A 707 24.84 16.44 -23.75
C ASN A 707 23.33 16.51 -23.98
N ASP A 708 22.89 16.72 -25.22
CA ASP A 708 21.47 16.61 -25.56
C ASP A 708 21.02 15.14 -25.53
N GLN A 709 20.93 14.62 -24.33
CA GLN A 709 20.59 13.22 -24.09
C GLN A 709 19.14 13.14 -23.68
N ASN A 710 18.26 12.97 -24.67
CA ASN A 710 16.84 12.80 -24.42
C ASN A 710 16.58 11.56 -23.57
N ILE A 711 15.94 11.77 -22.43
CA ILE A 711 15.40 10.71 -21.60
C ILE A 711 13.98 10.48 -22.07
N THR A 712 13.74 9.32 -22.70
CA THR A 712 12.47 9.03 -23.34
C THR A 712 11.75 7.90 -22.61
N VAL A 713 10.44 8.08 -22.43
CA VAL A 713 9.55 7.05 -21.89
C VAL A 713 9.23 6.02 -22.97
N SER A 714 9.65 4.78 -22.75
CA SER A 714 9.43 3.65 -23.67
C SER A 714 8.15 2.88 -23.36
N LYS A 715 7.74 2.78 -22.10
CA LYS A 715 6.58 2.00 -21.64
C LYS A 715 5.89 2.70 -20.48
N VAL A 716 4.58 2.59 -20.41
CA VAL A 716 3.75 3.20 -19.36
C VAL A 716 2.81 2.18 -18.78
N TYR A 717 2.75 2.13 -17.45
CA TYR A 717 1.76 1.39 -16.70
C TYR A 717 0.92 2.39 -15.88
N ASP A 718 -0.31 2.57 -16.29
CA ASP A 718 -1.25 3.44 -15.60
C ASP A 718 -1.91 2.67 -14.46
N MET A 719 -1.44 2.93 -13.23
CA MET A 719 -1.98 2.38 -12.00
C MET A 719 -2.84 3.43 -11.28
N THR A 720 -3.43 4.34 -12.02
CA THR A 720 -4.35 5.34 -11.46
C THR A 720 -5.71 4.72 -11.14
N ARG A 721 -6.47 5.39 -10.30
CA ARG A 721 -7.83 4.96 -9.95
C ARG A 721 -8.80 4.94 -11.12
N GLN A 722 -8.51 5.68 -12.19
CA GLN A 722 -9.35 5.68 -13.41
C GLN A 722 -9.26 4.36 -14.16
N THR A 723 -8.07 3.77 -14.22
CA THR A 723 -7.82 2.54 -15.00
C THR A 723 -8.16 1.28 -14.22
N ASN A 724 -7.88 1.28 -12.90
CA ASN A 724 -8.01 0.10 -12.04
C ASN A 724 -9.00 0.27 -10.89
N GLU A 725 -9.76 1.38 -10.86
CA GLU A 725 -10.63 1.80 -9.77
C GLU A 725 -9.91 1.98 -8.42
N TYR A 726 -8.77 1.31 -8.22
CA TYR A 726 -7.97 1.34 -7.01
C TYR A 726 -6.49 1.29 -7.35
N GLY A 727 -5.83 2.42 -7.26
CA GLY A 727 -4.40 2.54 -7.54
C GLY A 727 -3.86 3.91 -7.15
N ASN A 728 -2.54 4.09 -7.16
CA ASN A 728 -1.91 5.27 -6.61
C ASN A 728 -0.97 6.01 -7.57
N GLY A 729 -1.06 5.79 -8.88
CA GLY A 729 -0.31 6.59 -9.83
C GLY A 729 0.06 5.89 -11.13
N THR A 730 1.11 6.39 -11.78
CA THR A 730 1.57 5.89 -13.07
C THR A 730 3.06 5.59 -13.02
N THR A 731 3.47 4.45 -13.57
CA THR A 731 4.87 4.06 -13.70
C THR A 731 5.32 4.23 -15.14
N TYR A 732 6.40 4.98 -15.33
CA TYR A 732 6.98 5.32 -16.61
C TYR A 732 8.36 4.68 -16.76
N TYR A 733 8.57 3.81 -17.73
CA TYR A 733 9.89 3.23 -18.02
C TYR A 733 10.68 4.16 -18.92
N ILE A 734 11.86 4.53 -18.45
CA ILE A 734 12.74 5.45 -19.15
C ILE A 734 14.04 4.75 -19.59
N ASN A 735 14.57 5.19 -20.72
CA ASN A 735 15.76 4.60 -21.36
C ASN A 735 17.08 4.93 -20.65
N ARG A 736 17.10 5.85 -19.71
CA ARG A 736 18.26 6.23 -18.87
C ARG A 736 17.82 6.96 -17.61
N PRO A 737 18.62 6.97 -16.53
CA PRO A 737 18.25 7.68 -15.31
C PRO A 737 18.33 9.21 -15.47
N MET A 738 17.41 9.92 -14.82
CA MET A 738 17.52 11.36 -14.62
C MET A 738 18.66 11.64 -13.63
N GLN A 739 19.40 12.72 -13.90
CA GLN A 739 20.56 13.10 -13.08
C GLN A 739 20.25 14.37 -12.28
N ALA A 740 20.64 14.40 -11.01
CA ALA A 740 20.54 15.59 -10.19
C ALA A 740 21.62 16.61 -10.57
N SER A 741 21.33 17.90 -10.43
CA SER A 741 22.31 18.97 -10.66
C SER A 741 23.56 18.78 -9.79
N GLN A 742 24.72 19.07 -10.37
CA GLN A 742 26.03 18.99 -9.71
C GLN A 742 26.61 20.37 -9.36
N ASN A 743 26.03 21.43 -9.92
CA ASN A 743 26.48 22.80 -9.63
C ASN A 743 25.85 23.34 -8.35
N THR A 744 26.63 24.11 -7.57
CA THR A 744 26.10 24.93 -6.47
C THR A 744 25.63 26.27 -6.97
N VAL A 745 24.85 27.01 -6.16
CA VAL A 745 24.48 28.40 -6.45
C VAL A 745 25.73 29.26 -6.69
N TYR A 746 26.77 29.07 -5.88
CA TYR A 746 28.08 29.73 -6.07
C TYR A 746 28.67 29.43 -7.44
N GLY A 747 28.75 28.16 -7.82
CA GLY A 747 29.31 27.73 -9.08
C GLY A 747 28.51 28.22 -10.29
N ALA A 748 27.19 28.13 -10.22
CA ALA A 748 26.30 28.59 -11.28
C ALA A 748 26.38 30.09 -11.52
N MET A 749 26.38 30.90 -10.45
CA MET A 749 26.55 32.35 -10.58
C MET A 749 27.90 32.73 -11.12
N GLN A 750 28.97 32.02 -10.70
CA GLN A 750 30.34 32.28 -11.16
C GLN A 750 30.51 32.03 -12.66
N LYS A 751 29.84 31.02 -13.20
CA LYS A 751 29.90 30.66 -14.63
C LYS A 751 29.20 31.68 -15.52
N GLN A 752 28.15 32.35 -15.05
CA GLN A 752 27.35 33.25 -15.85
C GLN A 752 27.91 34.67 -15.82
N GLU A 753 28.48 35.11 -16.93
CA GLU A 753 29.08 36.46 -17.05
C GLU A 753 28.08 37.54 -16.71
N GLN A 754 26.85 37.41 -17.06
CA GLN A 754 25.76 38.34 -16.76
C GLN A 754 25.49 38.54 -15.25
N PHE A 755 25.91 37.60 -14.41
CA PHE A 755 25.70 37.64 -12.95
C PHE A 755 26.97 38.11 -12.19
N SER A 756 28.03 38.44 -12.89
CA SER A 756 29.33 38.70 -12.25
C SER A 756 29.32 39.82 -11.23
N SER A 757 28.55 40.89 -11.45
CA SER A 757 28.42 42.02 -10.50
C SER A 757 27.64 41.60 -9.24
N PHE A 758 26.52 40.92 -9.38
CA PHE A 758 25.78 40.43 -8.20
C PHE A 758 26.57 39.35 -7.44
N PHE A 759 27.20 38.43 -8.15
CA PHE A 759 28.09 37.42 -7.59
C PHE A 759 29.23 38.07 -6.78
N LYS A 760 29.86 39.14 -7.34
CA LYS A 760 30.92 39.87 -6.67
C LYS A 760 30.44 40.50 -5.34
N LEU A 761 29.27 41.16 -5.32
CA LEU A 761 28.69 41.70 -4.09
C LEU A 761 28.46 40.62 -3.03
N CYS A 762 27.93 39.48 -3.42
CA CYS A 762 27.73 38.35 -2.53
C CYS A 762 29.05 37.76 -1.97
N ASN A 763 30.06 37.63 -2.83
CA ASN A 763 31.35 37.02 -2.48
C ASN A 763 32.26 37.96 -1.69
N ASP A 764 32.22 39.28 -1.94
CA ASP A 764 33.09 40.28 -1.30
C ASP A 764 32.84 40.35 0.20
N LEU A 765 31.63 40.06 0.73
CA LEU A 765 31.34 39.99 2.15
C LEU A 765 32.21 38.95 2.90
N SER A 766 32.56 37.88 2.25
CA SER A 766 33.42 36.80 2.81
C SER A 766 34.89 36.94 2.40
N SER A 767 35.27 38.00 1.65
CA SER A 767 36.65 38.33 1.31
C SER A 767 37.45 38.81 2.55
N ASN A 768 38.76 38.91 2.40
CA ASN A 768 39.60 39.43 3.46
C ASN A 768 39.19 40.86 3.88
N ILE A 769 38.87 41.73 2.91
CA ILE A 769 38.40 43.10 3.17
C ILE A 769 37.04 43.06 3.86
N GLY A 770 36.10 42.28 3.33
CA GLY A 770 34.78 42.17 3.92
C GLY A 770 34.80 41.59 5.35
N SER A 771 35.60 40.55 5.59
CA SER A 771 35.79 39.99 6.93
C SER A 771 36.37 40.99 7.94
N SER A 772 37.38 41.76 7.54
CA SER A 772 38.00 42.79 8.39
C SER A 772 37.05 43.96 8.66
N MET A 773 36.32 44.41 7.67
CA MET A 773 35.26 45.42 7.79
C MET A 773 34.17 44.96 8.78
N LEU A 774 33.66 43.75 8.66
CA LEU A 774 32.65 43.21 9.57
C LEU A 774 33.17 43.09 10.99
N GLU A 775 34.43 42.67 11.16
CA GLU A 775 35.07 42.61 12.50
C GLU A 775 35.13 43.97 13.16
N THR A 776 35.54 44.99 12.43
CA THR A 776 35.60 46.37 12.90
C THR A 776 34.25 46.91 13.33
N LEU A 777 33.20 46.59 12.62
CA LEU A 777 31.85 47.10 12.86
C LEU A 777 31.05 46.29 13.90
N PHE A 778 31.18 44.99 13.96
CA PHE A 778 30.24 44.11 14.67
C PHE A 778 30.86 43.24 15.76
N ARG A 779 32.21 43.07 15.80
CA ARG A 779 32.83 42.33 16.91
C ARG A 779 32.74 43.13 18.21
N THR A 780 32.21 42.51 19.25
CA THR A 780 32.03 43.11 20.58
C THR A 780 32.95 42.43 21.61
N ALA A 781 33.18 43.11 22.76
CA ALA A 781 34.05 42.60 23.82
C ALA A 781 33.55 41.31 24.49
N ASP A 782 32.29 41.04 24.39
CA ASP A 782 31.64 39.82 24.93
C ASP A 782 31.91 38.58 24.06
N MET A 783 32.28 38.75 22.78
CA MET A 783 32.71 37.71 21.89
C MET A 783 34.14 37.28 22.20
N LYS A 784 34.27 36.50 23.29
CA LYS A 784 35.58 36.17 23.90
C LYS A 784 36.37 35.17 23.05
N THR A 785 35.70 34.36 22.25
CA THR A 785 36.38 33.36 21.43
C THR A 785 36.26 33.65 19.93
N ASN A 786 37.20 33.11 19.14
CA ASN A 786 37.08 33.16 17.69
C ASN A 786 35.88 32.37 17.17
N ALA A 787 35.39 31.41 17.94
CA ALA A 787 34.18 30.69 17.61
C ALA A 787 32.92 31.56 17.73
N ASP A 788 32.80 32.38 18.77
CA ASP A 788 31.72 33.35 18.95
C ASP A 788 31.69 34.36 17.81
N TRP A 789 32.85 34.90 17.45
CA TRP A 789 32.97 35.82 16.34
C TRP A 789 32.62 35.15 15.00
N ARG A 790 33.07 33.91 14.76
CA ARG A 790 32.74 33.16 13.54
C ARG A 790 31.23 32.97 13.40
N LYS A 791 30.54 32.65 14.51
CA LYS A 791 29.07 32.49 14.51
C LYS A 791 28.37 33.81 14.16
N GLU A 792 28.81 34.96 14.76
CA GLU A 792 28.25 36.28 14.45
C GLU A 792 28.53 36.70 12.98
N ARG A 793 29.78 36.60 12.57
CA ARG A 793 30.23 36.95 11.20
C ARG A 793 29.44 36.21 10.11
N ASN A 794 29.20 34.93 10.32
CA ASN A 794 28.51 34.08 9.32
C ASN A 794 27.08 34.55 9.02
N LYS A 795 26.46 35.32 9.89
CA LYS A 795 25.13 35.94 9.60
C LYS A 795 25.17 36.92 8.43
N TYR A 796 26.29 37.56 8.19
CA TYR A 796 26.48 38.58 7.15
C TYR A 796 26.93 37.97 5.82
N TYR A 797 27.40 36.71 5.82
CA TYR A 797 27.87 36.04 4.60
C TYR A 797 26.71 35.50 3.80
N ILE A 798 26.72 35.74 2.50
CA ILE A 798 25.86 35.07 1.56
C ILE A 798 26.44 33.68 1.27
N PHE A 799 27.71 33.62 0.91
CA PHE A 799 28.44 32.38 0.71
C PHE A 799 29.34 32.07 1.90
N ALA A 800 29.07 30.98 2.59
CA ALA A 800 29.89 30.46 3.67
C ALA A 800 30.66 29.22 3.23
N ASP A 801 31.86 29.04 3.80
CA ASP A 801 32.67 27.86 3.54
C ASP A 801 31.89 26.58 3.89
N ASN A 802 31.99 25.62 3.06
CA ASN A 802 31.43 24.28 3.34
C ASN A 802 32.22 23.66 4.51
N ALA A 803 31.51 23.17 5.54
CA ALA A 803 32.14 22.54 6.70
C ALA A 803 33.02 21.35 6.35
N ALA A 804 32.70 20.65 5.26
CA ALA A 804 33.51 19.56 4.75
C ALA A 804 34.86 20.00 4.17
N SER A 805 35.07 21.32 3.92
CA SER A 805 36.33 21.91 3.42
C SER A 805 37.21 22.50 4.53
N SER A 806 36.78 22.41 5.82
CA SER A 806 37.52 23.02 6.94
C SER A 806 38.81 22.27 7.22
N SER A 807 39.77 22.99 7.84
CA SER A 807 41.04 22.41 8.33
C SER A 807 40.82 21.25 9.32
N ASP A 808 39.67 21.21 9.94
CA ASP A 808 39.29 20.17 10.92
C ASP A 808 38.95 18.82 10.26
N ASN A 809 38.79 18.79 8.94
CA ASN A 809 38.54 17.56 8.16
C ASN A 809 39.35 17.58 6.85
N PRO A 810 40.70 17.40 6.91
CA PRO A 810 41.59 17.52 5.76
C PRO A 810 41.37 16.42 4.68
N GLY A 811 40.58 15.38 4.97
CA GLY A 811 40.20 14.37 3.99
C GLY A 811 39.02 14.74 3.09
N ALA A 812 38.30 15.81 3.42
CA ALA A 812 37.10 16.23 2.70
C ALA A 812 37.44 17.30 1.66
N ARG A 813 38.05 16.93 0.57
CA ARG A 813 38.22 17.84 -0.57
C ARG A 813 36.97 17.81 -1.43
N ILE A 814 36.35 18.98 -1.57
CA ILE A 814 35.19 19.23 -2.43
C ILE A 814 35.63 19.99 -3.69
N THR A 815 34.84 19.90 -4.75
CA THR A 815 35.11 20.64 -5.99
C THR A 815 35.17 22.14 -5.70
N ALA A 816 35.88 22.90 -6.50
CA ALA A 816 35.96 24.35 -6.33
C ALA A 816 34.58 25.02 -6.35
N THR A 817 33.62 24.45 -7.12
CA THR A 817 32.26 24.92 -7.21
C THR A 817 31.42 24.62 -5.94
N GLN A 818 31.88 23.72 -5.09
CA GLN A 818 31.20 23.34 -3.85
C GLN A 818 31.91 23.80 -2.57
N MET A 819 32.97 24.56 -2.73
CA MET A 819 33.72 25.09 -1.57
C MET A 819 32.93 26.10 -0.74
N LYS A 820 31.98 26.81 -1.37
CA LYS A 820 31.11 27.78 -0.72
C LYS A 820 29.64 27.45 -1.00
N LEU A 821 28.83 27.53 0.01
CA LEU A 821 27.40 27.25 0.01
C LEU A 821 26.61 28.40 0.59
N VAL A 822 25.34 28.55 0.16
CA VAL A 822 24.32 29.35 0.83
C VAL A 822 23.78 28.59 2.03
N ARG A 823 23.90 29.12 3.25
CA ARG A 823 23.56 28.36 4.47
C ARG A 823 22.33 28.83 5.21
N PHE A 824 21.76 29.99 4.85
CA PHE A 824 20.57 30.49 5.53
C PHE A 824 19.28 29.79 5.08
N PHE A 825 19.33 28.93 4.06
CA PHE A 825 18.25 28.05 3.62
C PHE A 825 18.64 26.56 3.64
N ASN A 826 19.38 26.12 4.65
CA ASN A 826 19.75 24.71 4.80
C ASN A 826 18.52 23.82 4.82
N ALA A 827 18.54 22.74 4.00
CA ALA A 827 17.47 21.78 3.80
C ALA A 827 16.17 22.34 3.17
N TYR A 828 16.17 23.56 2.72
CA TYR A 828 15.04 24.16 2.02
C TYR A 828 15.22 24.07 0.50
N ARG A 829 14.10 24.05 -0.20
CA ARG A 829 14.04 24.33 -1.63
C ARG A 829 13.84 25.82 -1.78
N TYR A 830 14.66 26.49 -2.59
CA TYR A 830 14.55 27.93 -2.70
C TYR A 830 14.88 28.40 -4.12
N SER A 831 14.45 29.64 -4.47
CA SER A 831 14.80 30.32 -5.70
C SER A 831 15.74 31.48 -5.41
N VAL A 832 16.61 31.77 -6.38
CA VAL A 832 17.47 32.97 -6.39
C VAL A 832 17.12 33.79 -7.62
N TYR A 833 16.72 35.00 -7.42
CA TYR A 833 16.38 35.97 -8.44
C TYR A 833 17.56 36.91 -8.66
N VAL A 834 18.33 36.71 -9.72
CA VAL A 834 19.63 37.34 -9.93
C VAL A 834 19.51 38.53 -10.89
N PRO A 835 19.76 39.78 -10.43
CA PRO A 835 19.92 40.93 -11.29
C PRO A 835 21.13 40.77 -12.22
N ASN A 836 21.07 41.25 -13.45
CA ASN A 836 22.23 41.27 -14.33
C ASN A 836 23.20 42.40 -13.94
N ASN A 837 24.33 42.46 -14.65
CA ASN A 837 25.36 43.47 -14.37
C ASN A 837 24.86 44.89 -14.52
N GLU A 838 24.01 45.17 -15.52
CA GLU A 838 23.44 46.52 -15.76
C GLU A 838 22.54 46.96 -14.60
N ALA A 839 21.72 46.05 -14.08
CA ALA A 839 20.86 46.29 -12.92
C ALA A 839 21.69 46.64 -11.65
N ILE A 840 22.78 45.92 -11.44
CA ILE A 840 23.67 46.19 -10.29
C ILE A 840 24.45 47.47 -10.48
N ASP A 841 24.91 47.76 -11.70
CA ASP A 841 25.60 49.01 -12.01
C ASP A 841 24.69 50.22 -11.70
N LYS A 842 23.45 50.16 -12.14
CA LYS A 842 22.41 51.14 -11.81
C LYS A 842 22.16 51.26 -10.30
N ALA A 843 22.02 50.14 -9.59
CA ALA A 843 21.82 50.16 -8.13
C ALA A 843 22.98 50.81 -7.38
N VAL A 844 24.22 50.54 -7.81
CA VAL A 844 25.44 51.06 -7.16
C VAL A 844 25.66 52.54 -7.52
N HIS A 845 25.64 52.93 -8.78
CA HIS A 845 26.05 54.28 -9.25
C HIS A 845 24.91 55.29 -9.26
N GLU A 846 23.70 54.88 -9.56
CA GLU A 846 22.56 55.82 -9.62
C GLU A 846 21.75 55.87 -8.30
N MET A 847 21.64 54.69 -7.59
CA MET A 847 20.86 54.60 -6.35
C MET A 847 21.68 54.44 -5.09
N HIS A 848 23.01 54.57 -5.14
CA HIS A 848 23.93 54.52 -4.04
C HIS A 848 23.87 53.23 -3.18
N LEU A 849 23.63 52.05 -3.82
CA LEU A 849 23.74 50.76 -3.13
C LEU A 849 25.19 50.60 -2.62
N PRO A 850 25.42 50.43 -1.31
CA PRO A 850 26.77 50.30 -0.80
C PRO A 850 27.43 49.01 -1.24
N THR A 851 28.74 49.05 -1.50
CA THR A 851 29.61 47.91 -1.75
C THR A 851 30.57 47.73 -0.59
N VAL A 852 31.19 46.56 -0.47
CA VAL A 852 32.24 46.32 0.55
C VAL A 852 33.33 47.35 0.43
N GLN A 853 33.74 47.73 -0.78
CA GLN A 853 34.77 48.72 -1.06
C GLN A 853 34.35 50.13 -0.66
N SER A 854 33.10 50.52 -0.96
CA SER A 854 32.60 51.85 -0.58
C SER A 854 32.41 51.99 0.94
N ILE A 855 31.98 50.93 1.62
CA ILE A 855 31.84 50.90 3.08
C ILE A 855 33.25 51.00 3.73
N GLN A 856 34.24 50.24 3.23
CA GLN A 856 35.61 50.29 3.75
C GLN A 856 36.21 51.68 3.57
N ALA A 857 36.08 52.29 2.36
CA ALA A 857 36.54 53.65 2.10
C ALA A 857 35.85 54.65 3.03
N TYR A 858 34.56 54.49 3.34
CA TYR A 858 33.86 55.31 4.31
C TYR A 858 34.43 55.17 5.74
N ILE A 859 34.75 53.96 6.17
CA ILE A 859 35.40 53.65 7.45
C ILE A 859 36.78 54.30 7.52
N ASP A 860 37.58 54.14 6.47
CA ASP A 860 38.93 54.66 6.42
C ASP A 860 38.96 56.23 6.51
N ALA A 861 38.00 56.88 5.83
CA ALA A 861 37.86 58.34 5.85
C ALA A 861 37.42 58.92 7.20
N HIS A 862 36.87 58.12 8.10
CA HIS A 862 36.36 58.54 9.42
C HIS A 862 37.08 57.81 10.57
N THR A 863 38.23 57.22 10.29
CA THR A 863 39.15 56.66 11.29
C THR A 863 40.29 57.65 11.59
N ASP A 864 40.54 57.97 12.89
CA ASP A 864 41.55 58.86 13.29
C ASP A 864 42.97 58.23 13.22
N GLU A 865 44.02 59.08 13.50
CA GLU A 865 45.42 58.67 13.50
C GLU A 865 45.70 57.53 14.51
N ASN A 866 44.86 57.40 15.56
CA ASN A 866 44.96 56.36 16.59
C ASN A 866 44.19 55.07 16.17
N LYS A 867 43.74 54.93 14.92
CA LYS A 867 42.94 53.82 14.41
C LYS A 867 41.57 53.63 15.09
N LYS A 868 41.00 54.70 15.61
CA LYS A 868 39.70 54.70 16.23
C LYS A 868 38.65 55.27 15.27
N LEU A 869 37.68 54.47 14.94
CA LEU A 869 36.54 54.85 14.11
C LEU A 869 35.59 55.75 14.89
N ASP A 870 35.15 56.87 14.27
CA ASP A 870 34.12 57.72 14.85
C ASP A 870 32.84 57.00 15.13
N SER A 871 32.24 57.30 16.28
CA SER A 871 31.03 56.54 16.75
C SER A 871 29.80 56.78 15.88
N VAL A 872 29.66 57.98 15.29
CA VAL A 872 28.55 58.28 14.34
C VAL A 872 28.80 57.55 13.03
N ALA A 873 30.05 57.64 12.54
CA ALA A 873 30.43 56.90 11.30
C ALA A 873 30.27 55.42 11.46
N LYS A 874 30.62 54.84 12.64
CA LYS A 874 30.39 53.42 12.92
C LYS A 874 28.92 53.03 12.74
N ILE A 875 27.99 53.82 13.31
CA ILE A 875 26.53 53.54 13.20
C ILE A 875 26.05 53.61 11.75
N LYS A 876 26.51 54.62 11.00
CA LYS A 876 26.17 54.75 9.58
C LYS A 876 26.75 53.58 8.76
N ALA A 877 28.00 53.19 8.97
CA ALA A 877 28.62 52.07 8.30
C ALA A 877 27.91 50.74 8.61
N GLN A 878 27.46 50.55 9.86
CA GLN A 878 26.62 49.41 10.20
C GLN A 878 25.31 49.38 9.42
N ALA A 879 24.61 50.51 9.24
CA ALA A 879 23.42 50.62 8.43
C ALA A 879 23.71 50.37 6.96
N MET A 880 24.85 50.80 6.41
CA MET A 880 25.28 50.49 5.05
C MET A 880 25.45 48.96 4.87
N VAL A 881 26.11 48.27 5.82
CA VAL A 881 26.23 46.78 5.77
C VAL A 881 24.89 46.12 5.84
N VAL A 882 23.99 46.54 6.73
CA VAL A 882 22.64 46.01 6.84
C VAL A 882 21.88 46.19 5.53
N THR A 883 22.01 47.35 4.88
CA THR A 883 21.40 47.61 3.57
C THR A 883 21.91 46.63 2.50
N LEU A 884 23.23 46.49 2.37
CA LEU A 884 23.84 45.60 1.39
C LEU A 884 23.39 44.12 1.61
N VAL A 885 23.52 43.64 2.85
CA VAL A 885 23.22 42.24 3.16
C VAL A 885 21.74 41.94 2.94
N ASN A 886 20.82 42.84 3.34
CA ASN A 886 19.41 42.61 3.13
C ASN A 886 18.98 42.76 1.66
N PHE A 887 19.58 43.68 0.91
CA PHE A 887 19.41 43.76 -0.54
C PHE A 887 19.75 42.39 -1.17
N LEU A 888 20.90 41.81 -0.85
CA LEU A 888 21.31 40.51 -1.36
C LEU A 888 20.38 39.42 -0.88
N LYS A 889 20.09 39.31 0.41
CA LYS A 889 19.24 38.26 0.98
C LYS A 889 17.80 38.32 0.51
N TYR A 890 17.28 39.49 0.11
CA TYR A 890 15.93 39.61 -0.39
C TYR A 890 15.73 38.95 -1.75
N HIS A 891 16.79 38.70 -2.51
CA HIS A 891 16.77 37.99 -3.78
C HIS A 891 16.76 36.45 -3.65
N PHE A 892 16.73 35.94 -2.39
CA PHE A 892 16.61 34.52 -2.07
C PHE A 892 15.26 34.26 -1.43
N ALA A 893 14.45 33.37 -2.03
CA ALA A 893 13.09 33.08 -1.59
C ALA A 893 12.90 31.58 -1.34
N ASP A 894 12.17 31.22 -0.29
CA ASP A 894 12.03 29.90 0.30
C ASP A 894 11.23 28.85 -0.54
N GLN A 895 10.91 29.15 -1.79
CA GLN A 895 10.22 28.24 -2.71
C GLN A 895 11.05 28.03 -3.98
N SER A 896 11.21 26.78 -4.44
CA SER A 896 11.81 26.51 -5.75
C SER A 896 10.72 26.59 -6.83
N LEU A 897 10.65 27.70 -7.50
CA LEU A 897 9.66 28.01 -8.55
C LEU A 897 10.30 27.97 -9.93
N PHE A 898 9.49 27.77 -10.96
CA PHE A 898 9.93 27.67 -12.34
C PHE A 898 9.07 28.56 -13.26
N VAL A 899 9.66 29.05 -14.31
CA VAL A 899 8.92 29.50 -15.48
C VAL A 899 8.31 28.26 -16.12
N ASP A 900 6.99 28.13 -16.04
CA ASP A 900 6.25 26.90 -16.35
C ASP A 900 4.96 27.22 -17.09
N GLN A 901 4.24 26.20 -17.57
CA GLN A 901 2.94 26.34 -18.21
C GLN A 901 1.76 26.41 -17.20
N CYS A 902 2.04 26.52 -15.92
CA CYS A 902 1.02 26.63 -14.87
C CYS A 902 0.56 28.07 -14.61
N THR A 903 -0.60 28.20 -14.00
CA THR A 903 -1.10 29.45 -13.41
C THR A 903 -1.14 29.30 -11.91
N ALA A 904 -0.36 30.11 -11.18
CA ALA A 904 -0.32 30.10 -9.73
C ALA A 904 0.14 31.43 -9.16
N THR A 905 -0.32 31.76 -7.94
CA THR A 905 0.21 32.86 -7.14
C THR A 905 0.72 32.27 -5.83
N THR A 906 2.01 32.46 -5.56
CA THR A 906 2.67 31.88 -4.39
C THR A 906 3.30 32.98 -3.53
N GLU A 907 2.94 33.04 -2.25
CA GLU A 907 3.66 33.86 -1.28
C GLU A 907 4.93 33.15 -0.83
N CYS A 908 6.06 33.83 -0.96
CA CYS A 908 7.36 33.33 -0.55
C CYS A 908 7.95 34.20 0.56
N GLN A 909 8.73 33.57 1.45
CA GLN A 909 9.52 34.31 2.43
C GLN A 909 10.95 34.48 1.90
N SER A 910 11.43 35.74 1.91
CA SER A 910 12.83 35.98 1.55
C SER A 910 13.76 35.67 2.73
N ALA A 911 15.06 35.65 2.49
CA ALA A 911 16.05 35.53 3.57
C ALA A 911 16.26 36.84 4.34
N CYS A 912 15.51 37.89 4.03
CA CYS A 912 15.55 39.19 4.66
C CYS A 912 14.54 39.28 5.82
N SER A 913 14.97 39.68 7.02
CA SER A 913 14.10 39.72 8.20
C SER A 913 13.62 41.13 8.53
N ASP A 914 12.45 41.23 9.15
CA ASP A 914 11.84 42.46 9.67
C ASP A 914 11.50 42.27 11.15
N GLU A 915 12.14 43.04 12.04
CA GLU A 915 11.90 42.95 13.49
C GLU A 915 10.54 43.55 13.92
N GLU A 916 9.93 44.43 13.13
CA GLU A 916 8.62 44.99 13.45
C GLU A 916 7.52 43.93 13.24
N THR A 917 7.65 43.14 12.21
CA THR A 917 6.71 42.03 11.93
C THR A 917 7.09 40.75 12.66
N GLY A 918 8.32 40.66 13.17
CA GLY A 918 8.87 39.46 13.81
C GLY A 918 9.20 38.31 12.87
N GLY A 919 9.07 38.51 11.56
CA GLY A 919 9.23 37.50 10.53
C GLY A 919 10.20 37.87 9.41
N PHE A 920 10.16 37.07 8.35
CA PHE A 920 10.88 37.35 7.11
C PHE A 920 10.02 38.17 6.16
N ILE A 921 10.66 39.07 5.40
CA ILE A 921 9.96 39.90 4.42
C ILE A 921 9.51 39.05 3.26
N ARG A 922 8.23 39.18 2.91
CA ARG A 922 7.60 38.38 1.86
C ARG A 922 7.79 39.01 0.48
N LEU A 923 7.69 38.20 -0.51
CA LEU A 923 7.49 38.55 -1.91
C LEU A 923 6.42 37.63 -2.50
N THR A 924 5.78 38.06 -3.58
CA THR A 924 4.75 37.26 -4.24
C THR A 924 5.26 36.86 -5.63
N ALA A 925 5.20 35.57 -5.92
CA ALA A 925 5.51 35.04 -7.22
C ALA A 925 4.20 34.75 -7.99
N GLU A 926 4.04 35.38 -9.16
CA GLU A 926 2.91 35.22 -10.03
C GLU A 926 3.31 34.43 -11.29
N GLN A 927 2.79 33.22 -11.43
CA GLN A 927 3.01 32.36 -12.56
C GLN A 927 1.82 32.42 -13.52
N THR A 928 2.11 32.62 -14.80
CA THR A 928 1.19 32.44 -15.91
C THR A 928 1.89 31.61 -16.99
N PRO A 929 1.20 31.00 -17.95
CA PRO A 929 1.85 30.17 -18.96
C PRO A 929 3.07 30.80 -19.60
N GLY A 930 4.26 30.20 -19.36
CA GLY A 930 5.53 30.67 -19.88
C GLY A 930 6.11 31.93 -19.23
N LYS A 931 5.55 32.42 -18.12
CA LYS A 931 5.99 33.65 -17.43
C LYS A 931 5.99 33.47 -15.92
N LEU A 932 6.98 34.09 -15.28
CA LEU A 932 7.10 34.22 -13.84
C LEU A 932 7.41 35.66 -13.48
N ASN A 933 6.56 36.33 -12.71
CA ASN A 933 6.76 37.68 -12.20
C ASN A 933 6.95 37.65 -10.69
N ILE A 934 7.83 38.50 -10.19
CA ILE A 934 8.05 38.64 -8.74
C ILE A 934 7.58 40.03 -8.31
N VAL A 935 6.64 40.07 -7.39
CA VAL A 935 6.15 41.30 -6.78
C VAL A 935 6.85 41.49 -5.46
N ASP A 936 7.64 42.55 -5.35
CA ASP A 936 8.39 42.88 -4.13
C ASP A 936 7.51 43.59 -3.08
N VAL A 937 8.03 43.77 -1.86
CA VAL A 937 7.29 44.42 -0.76
C VAL A 937 6.88 45.85 -1.05
N THR A 938 7.46 46.51 -2.06
CA THR A 938 7.10 47.88 -2.48
C THR A 938 5.98 47.90 -3.53
N GLY A 939 5.47 46.75 -3.92
CA GLY A 939 4.47 46.56 -4.97
C GLY A 939 5.02 46.65 -6.40
N ASN A 940 6.34 46.62 -6.56
CA ASN A 940 6.95 46.62 -7.85
C ASN A 940 6.99 45.20 -8.44
N THR A 941 6.45 45.03 -9.65
CA THR A 941 6.42 43.75 -10.36
C THR A 941 7.67 43.64 -11.26
N VAL A 942 8.48 42.62 -11.02
CA VAL A 942 9.71 42.35 -11.76
C VAL A 942 9.58 41.02 -12.52
N PRO A 943 9.59 41.03 -13.84
CA PRO A 943 9.51 39.80 -14.64
C PRO A 943 10.86 39.04 -14.60
N VAL A 944 10.77 37.73 -14.54
CA VAL A 944 11.90 36.84 -14.79
C VAL A 944 12.24 36.87 -16.29
N SER A 945 13.53 36.89 -16.60
CA SER A 945 14.01 36.88 -17.99
C SER A 945 13.54 35.63 -18.74
N SER A 946 13.13 35.79 -19.99
CA SER A 946 12.74 34.68 -20.86
C SER A 946 13.95 33.86 -21.38
N SER A 947 15.14 34.43 -21.39
CA SER A 947 16.33 33.81 -21.97
C SER A 947 17.22 33.09 -20.96
N LEU A 948 17.22 33.50 -19.70
CA LEU A 948 18.06 32.92 -18.65
C LEU A 948 17.26 32.69 -17.36
N ASN A 949 16.62 31.53 -17.32
CA ASN A 949 15.78 31.13 -16.21
C ASN A 949 15.86 29.61 -16.02
N ASN A 950 15.24 29.12 -14.95
CA ASN A 950 15.17 27.71 -14.59
C ASN A 950 16.55 27.03 -14.50
N ILE A 951 17.59 27.77 -14.12
CA ILE A 951 18.93 27.18 -13.89
C ILE A 951 18.86 26.34 -12.61
N CYS A 952 19.10 25.05 -12.75
CA CYS A 952 19.00 24.10 -11.64
C CYS A 952 20.36 23.95 -10.95
N THR A 953 20.38 24.11 -9.64
CA THR A 953 21.56 23.93 -8.81
C THR A 953 21.24 23.08 -7.58
N ARG A 954 22.29 22.60 -6.91
CA ARG A 954 22.16 21.81 -5.70
C ARG A 954 23.24 22.17 -4.71
N GLU A 955 22.83 22.39 -3.48
CA GLU A 955 23.73 22.53 -2.35
C GLU A 955 23.60 21.32 -1.43
N PHE A 956 24.72 20.76 -0.98
CA PHE A 956 24.68 19.62 -0.09
C PHE A 956 25.83 19.60 0.92
N GLU A 957 25.60 18.94 2.03
CA GLU A 957 26.58 18.70 3.08
C GLU A 957 26.87 17.20 3.18
N LEU A 958 28.13 16.87 3.42
CA LEU A 958 28.54 15.48 3.65
C LEU A 958 28.63 15.21 5.15
N ASN A 959 28.46 13.95 5.55
CA ASN A 959 28.73 13.53 6.92
C ASN A 959 30.19 13.78 7.31
N SER A 960 30.46 13.98 8.60
CA SER A 960 31.78 14.33 9.14
C SER A 960 32.78 13.17 9.14
N VAL A 961 32.45 11.97 8.68
CA VAL A 961 33.31 10.78 8.73
C VAL A 961 34.34 10.82 7.59
N ALA A 962 35.62 10.76 7.95
CA ALA A 962 36.75 10.85 7.01
C ALA A 962 37.00 9.62 6.14
N THR A 963 36.15 8.59 6.17
CA THR A 963 36.35 7.29 5.54
C THR A 963 35.48 7.06 4.30
N SER A 964 35.64 5.91 3.67
CA SER A 964 34.90 5.45 2.48
C SER A 964 33.35 5.43 2.62
N ALA A 965 32.80 5.72 3.80
CA ALA A 965 31.39 5.73 4.10
C ALA A 965 30.75 7.13 4.06
N ARG A 966 31.22 8.04 3.18
CA ARG A 966 30.62 9.35 3.02
C ARG A 966 29.29 9.29 2.31
N TYR A 967 28.34 10.08 2.81
CA TYR A 967 27.03 10.25 2.22
C TYR A 967 26.53 11.67 2.45
N ILE A 968 25.56 12.10 1.66
CA ILE A 968 24.92 13.41 1.79
C ILE A 968 24.00 13.38 3.02
N THR A 969 24.25 14.29 3.95
CA THR A 969 23.43 14.45 5.16
C THR A 969 22.31 15.45 4.96
N ASN A 970 22.53 16.43 4.09
CA ASN A 970 21.59 17.51 3.84
C ASN A 970 21.73 18.00 2.40
N SER A 971 20.62 18.34 1.76
CA SER A 971 20.58 18.78 0.38
C SER A 971 19.50 19.83 0.17
N SER A 972 19.85 20.91 -0.54
CA SER A 972 18.93 21.95 -1.01
C SER A 972 18.98 22.03 -2.51
N TYR A 973 17.85 21.89 -3.19
CA TYR A 973 17.73 22.10 -4.63
C TYR A 973 17.24 23.51 -4.90
N VAL A 974 17.94 24.22 -5.76
CA VAL A 974 17.80 25.65 -5.96
C VAL A 974 17.58 25.96 -7.43
N THR A 975 16.68 26.89 -7.70
CA THR A 975 16.41 27.38 -9.04
C THR A 975 16.87 28.85 -9.14
N LEU A 976 17.74 29.13 -10.13
CA LEU A 976 18.19 30.50 -10.37
C LEU A 976 17.47 31.09 -11.59
N HIS A 977 17.11 32.36 -11.46
CA HIS A 977 16.45 33.12 -12.51
C HIS A 977 17.10 34.50 -12.67
N SER A 978 17.35 34.90 -13.91
CA SER A 978 17.74 36.29 -14.18
C SER A 978 16.54 37.23 -14.11
N LEU A 979 16.70 38.36 -13.47
CA LEU A 979 15.78 39.48 -13.48
C LEU A 979 16.06 40.49 -14.61
N GLY A 980 17.06 40.17 -15.47
CA GLY A 980 17.52 41.14 -16.48
C GLY A 980 18.02 42.43 -15.84
N ASP A 981 17.66 43.58 -16.41
CA ASP A 981 18.03 44.91 -15.99
C ASP A 981 17.24 45.42 -14.76
N LYS A 982 16.59 44.53 -13.99
CA LYS A 982 15.80 44.86 -12.80
C LYS A 982 16.35 44.18 -11.57
N PHE A 983 15.92 44.68 -10.38
CA PHE A 983 16.20 44.12 -9.08
C PHE A 983 15.02 44.29 -8.13
N LEU A 984 15.02 43.57 -7.01
CA LEU A 984 13.96 43.61 -5.98
C LEU A 984 14.31 44.56 -4.85
N LEU A 985 13.32 45.29 -4.34
CA LEU A 985 13.46 46.20 -3.21
C LEU A 985 12.84 45.59 -1.95
N PHE A 986 13.65 45.43 -0.90
CA PHE A 986 13.22 44.85 0.39
C PHE A 986 12.55 45.88 1.34
N SER A 987 12.50 47.14 0.95
CA SER A 987 11.96 48.21 1.79
C SER A 987 11.54 49.45 0.96
N SER A 988 10.39 50.04 1.29
CA SER A 988 9.94 51.29 0.70
C SER A 988 10.85 52.48 1.06
N LYS A 989 11.55 52.37 2.19
CA LYS A 989 12.49 53.40 2.65
C LYS A 989 13.63 53.63 1.66
N VAL A 990 14.11 52.58 1.03
CA VAL A 990 15.24 52.65 0.08
C VAL A 990 14.79 52.83 -1.37
N LYS A 991 13.50 53.01 -1.62
CA LYS A 991 12.96 53.27 -2.98
C LYS A 991 13.54 54.53 -3.57
N GLY A 992 14.23 54.39 -4.70
CA GLY A 992 14.87 55.46 -5.42
C GLY A 992 16.26 55.83 -4.97
N ASP A 993 16.65 55.58 -3.71
CA ASP A 993 18.00 55.84 -3.19
C ASP A 993 18.24 55.06 -1.89
N PHE A 994 19.25 54.22 -1.89
CA PHE A 994 19.60 53.40 -0.73
C PHE A 994 20.21 54.24 0.38
N ALA A 995 20.83 55.42 0.07
CA ALA A 995 21.43 56.34 1.05
C ALA A 995 20.46 56.84 2.10
N LYS A 996 19.14 56.84 1.79
CA LYS A 996 18.08 57.17 2.79
C LYS A 996 18.08 56.33 4.04
N ALA A 997 18.68 55.13 4.00
CA ALA A 997 18.79 54.25 5.16
C ALA A 997 19.79 54.76 6.22
N TRP A 998 20.70 55.70 5.87
CA TRP A 998 21.73 56.21 6.78
C TRP A 998 21.98 57.72 6.63
N GLU A 999 21.07 58.50 6.07
CA GLU A 999 21.21 59.96 6.00
C GLU A 999 21.49 60.57 7.34
N THR A 1000 20.74 60.25 8.37
CA THR A 1000 20.94 60.65 9.76
C THR A 1000 21.31 59.49 10.66
N VAL A 1001 21.93 59.82 11.84
CA VAL A 1001 22.25 58.78 12.85
C VAL A 1001 21.00 58.10 13.39
N GLY A 1002 19.91 58.87 13.53
CA GLY A 1002 18.62 58.32 13.99
C GLY A 1002 18.05 57.33 13.01
N GLU A 1003 18.05 57.65 11.71
CA GLU A 1003 17.61 56.77 10.66
C GLU A 1003 18.47 55.51 10.55
N ALA A 1004 19.79 55.67 10.61
CA ALA A 1004 20.72 54.54 10.57
C ALA A 1004 20.47 53.57 11.74
N LYS A 1005 20.25 54.07 12.96
CA LYS A 1005 19.93 53.23 14.13
C LYS A 1005 18.58 52.50 13.96
N ALA A 1006 17.55 53.23 13.53
CA ALA A 1006 16.23 52.73 13.37
C ALA A 1006 16.20 51.63 12.24
N PHE A 1007 16.84 51.90 11.12
CA PHE A 1007 16.95 51.02 10.00
C PHE A 1007 17.71 49.73 10.33
N ALA A 1008 18.90 49.85 10.96
CA ALA A 1008 19.68 48.69 11.36
C ALA A 1008 18.99 47.83 12.43
N LYS A 1009 18.14 48.40 13.27
CA LYS A 1009 17.33 47.71 14.25
C LYS A 1009 16.18 46.95 13.54
N LYS A 1010 15.44 47.60 12.63
CA LYS A 1010 14.31 47.04 11.92
C LYS A 1010 14.73 45.86 11.04
N TYR A 1011 15.79 46.04 10.26
CA TYR A 1011 16.28 45.06 9.30
C TYR A 1011 17.48 44.29 9.84
N ARG A 1012 17.44 43.92 11.12
CA ARG A 1012 18.51 43.17 11.79
C ARG A 1012 18.82 41.86 11.07
N ILE A 1013 20.09 41.61 10.80
CA ILE A 1013 20.52 40.39 10.14
C ILE A 1013 20.33 39.19 11.09
N LYS A 1014 19.52 38.24 10.66
CA LYS A 1014 19.29 36.95 11.31
C LYS A 1014 19.91 35.82 10.53
N ASN A 1015 20.13 34.70 11.20
CA ASN A 1015 20.57 33.47 10.54
C ASN A 1015 19.41 32.81 9.79
#